data_fd36ee02bdee325ecf34a99546cbf24a
#
_entry.id   fd36ee02bdee325ecf34a99546cbf24a
#
_cell.length_a   1.000
_cell.length_b   1.000
_cell.length_c   1.000
_cell.angle_alpha   90.00
_cell.angle_beta   90.00
_cell.angle_gamma   90.00
#
_symmetry.space_group_name_H-M   'P 1'
#
loop_
_entity.id
_entity.type
_entity.pdbx_description
1 polymer ?
#
loop_
_entity_poly.entity_id
_entity_poly.type
_entity_poly.pdbx_seq_one_letter_code
_entity_poly.pdbx_strand_id
1 'polypeptide(L)'
;MDGRDLVRSVKTVGSTGAAQGLRTVRAAWRRRRADAAGLPRRGAERARVPGPVQGAEPGPGGGVIRFTRSELRIMVAVSGAVFWGWDGAGPEPSYALAGRCPEPDPRAVLEPDKDGGWRVVAERVTVVVSRHGAVEVRTPGGVILRRDLPPRWWEPVDGGGARWMQRSEVAADARFFGLGGRAAGPRLRDGTYRLWNTDPGHAFAPGDDPLYITMPVQMVVSDAGTHLVFHDTSWDGTVNLREGEEGAGSGHDRAGTCELRMDGGPLRCWLMVGTPARVLHAWASLTGAPALPPAWALGHHHARWGFGSEQEVRRIVAGYQERGLPLDAVHLDIDHYDAHQVFTVDRERFPKLPVLAGELRRDGIRLVSIVDPAVKAEPGNAVYDSGLAEDAFVRDGSGRLVRGVVWPGESVYPDFTHARVREWWGSLYAERLAQGFAGFWHDMNEPTSFTAFGESTLPRSARHSLEGRGGDHREAHNVYALGMARSAYEGLRELDPQERPFLFSRSGWAGMQRYGGAWSGDVATGWPGLRASLSLVLGLGLCGVPYSGPDVGGFDGSPSPELYLRWFQLGAYLPLFRTHASLRAGRREPWEFGEDVLEHARAALVERRRLLPYFMTLALLARRTGAPYVRPLWWAAPEDRALRDCEDAFMLGDCLLVAPVLDHGADRRAVQLPRGRWYDTVTEEVYEGPAQVLLDAPLSRIPVLARAGAVVPVQGDDGGLELEAWAPARGRVGGGLAVPDRGDGWDEPELERYVTRWEGQHVVVRRDGEGGAGTPEYPVRVRGLGAR
;
A
#
# COMPACT_ATOMS: atom_id res chain seq x y z
N MET A 1 -30.11 -20.66 15.95
CA MET A 1 -28.97 -20.04 16.73
C MET A 1 -27.80 -20.99 16.70
N ASP A 2 -26.65 -20.56 16.20
CA ASP A 2 -25.46 -21.38 16.30
C ASP A 2 -24.93 -21.27 17.74
N GLY A 3 -24.78 -22.44 18.43
CA GLY A 3 -24.29 -22.47 19.82
C GLY A 3 -22.93 -21.84 20.03
N ARG A 4 -22.11 -21.77 18.96
CA ARG A 4 -20.80 -21.11 18.96
C ARG A 4 -20.91 -19.58 19.12
N ASP A 5 -21.91 -18.96 18.49
CA ASP A 5 -22.14 -17.51 18.59
C ASP A 5 -22.65 -17.11 19.98
N LEU A 6 -23.40 -17.99 20.64
CA LEU A 6 -23.82 -17.78 22.02
C LEU A 6 -22.60 -17.81 22.98
N VAL A 7 -21.71 -18.78 22.80
CA VAL A 7 -20.49 -18.90 23.61
C VAL A 7 -19.57 -17.70 23.41
N ARG A 8 -19.42 -17.22 22.17
CA ARG A 8 -18.64 -16.02 21.88
C ARG A 8 -19.25 -14.77 22.54
N SER A 9 -20.57 -14.62 22.46
CA SER A 9 -21.30 -13.52 23.11
C SER A 9 -21.05 -13.48 24.63
N VAL A 10 -21.09 -14.63 25.30
CA VAL A 10 -20.83 -14.73 26.75
C VAL A 10 -19.38 -14.39 27.09
N LYS A 11 -18.42 -14.90 26.30
CA LYS A 11 -16.99 -14.57 26.48
C LYS A 11 -16.70 -13.08 26.29
N THR A 12 -17.30 -12.43 25.30
CA THR A 12 -17.10 -11.00 25.02
C THR A 12 -17.62 -10.14 26.18
N VAL A 13 -18.79 -10.47 26.73
CA VAL A 13 -19.33 -9.73 27.92
C VAL A 13 -18.40 -9.86 29.14
N GLY A 14 -17.76 -11.00 29.30
CA GLY A 14 -16.83 -11.24 30.41
C GLY A 14 -15.49 -10.53 30.25
N SER A 15 -15.03 -10.27 29.03
CA SER A 15 -13.67 -9.73 28.76
C SER A 15 -13.62 -8.20 28.58
N THR A 16 -14.70 -7.54 28.13
CA THR A 16 -14.70 -6.10 27.77
C THR A 16 -15.48 -5.22 28.73
N GLY A 17 -15.99 -5.78 29.83
CA GLY A 17 -16.90 -5.09 30.73
C GLY A 17 -18.37 -5.21 30.27
N ALA A 18 -19.27 -5.35 31.25
CA ALA A 18 -20.67 -5.74 30.98
C ALA A 18 -21.41 -4.80 30.01
N ALA A 19 -21.20 -3.48 30.12
CA ALA A 19 -21.92 -2.51 29.27
C ALA A 19 -21.45 -2.53 27.82
N GLN A 20 -20.15 -2.55 27.59
CA GLN A 20 -19.59 -2.59 26.22
C GLN A 20 -19.79 -3.95 25.57
N GLY A 21 -19.61 -5.04 26.33
CA GLY A 21 -19.89 -6.38 25.86
C GLY A 21 -21.35 -6.56 25.42
N LEU A 22 -22.33 -6.02 26.14
CA LEU A 22 -23.72 -6.03 25.73
C LEU A 22 -23.99 -5.20 24.46
N ARG A 23 -23.30 -4.07 24.27
CA ARG A 23 -23.42 -3.27 23.04
C ARG A 23 -22.91 -4.05 21.82
N THR A 24 -21.75 -4.69 21.92
CA THR A 24 -21.18 -5.49 20.82
C THR A 24 -22.03 -6.73 20.48
N VAL A 25 -22.60 -7.39 21.47
CA VAL A 25 -23.57 -8.47 21.28
C VAL A 25 -24.81 -7.96 20.53
N ARG A 26 -25.38 -6.82 20.94
CA ARG A 26 -26.53 -6.21 20.26
C ARG A 26 -26.18 -5.81 18.82
N ALA A 27 -25.00 -5.25 18.57
CA ALA A 27 -24.52 -4.90 17.24
C ALA A 27 -24.44 -6.14 16.33
N ALA A 28 -23.84 -7.23 16.80
CA ALA A 28 -23.74 -8.48 16.07
C ALA A 28 -25.12 -9.06 15.67
N TRP A 29 -26.09 -9.04 16.59
CA TRP A 29 -27.46 -9.52 16.30
C TRP A 29 -28.22 -8.57 15.38
N ARG A 30 -28.05 -7.24 15.52
CA ARG A 30 -28.64 -6.25 14.59
C ARG A 30 -28.14 -6.48 13.17
N ARG A 31 -26.82 -6.63 13.01
CA ARG A 31 -26.20 -6.91 11.71
C ARG A 31 -26.76 -8.20 11.09
N ARG A 32 -26.73 -9.29 11.83
CA ARG A 32 -27.26 -10.57 11.35
C ARG A 32 -28.73 -10.49 10.92
N ARG A 33 -29.56 -9.74 11.64
CA ARG A 33 -30.96 -9.51 11.27
C ARG A 33 -31.10 -8.65 10.02
N ALA A 34 -30.30 -7.59 9.91
CA ALA A 34 -30.30 -6.74 8.73
C ALA A 34 -29.91 -7.54 7.47
N ASP A 35 -28.85 -8.33 7.56
CA ASP A 35 -28.41 -9.17 6.43
C ASP A 35 -29.43 -10.27 6.09
N ALA A 36 -30.02 -10.92 7.07
CA ALA A 36 -31.04 -11.93 6.84
C ALA A 36 -32.32 -11.36 6.19
N ALA A 37 -32.61 -10.09 6.42
CA ALA A 37 -33.77 -9.41 5.83
C ALA A 37 -33.47 -8.74 4.49
N GLY A 38 -32.24 -8.22 4.31
CA GLY A 38 -31.87 -7.36 3.19
C GLY A 38 -31.09 -8.06 2.07
N LEU A 39 -30.45 -9.19 2.35
CA LEU A 39 -29.72 -9.94 1.33
C LEU A 39 -30.60 -10.95 0.60
N PRO A 40 -30.37 -11.17 -0.70
CA PRO A 40 -31.04 -12.25 -1.43
C PRO A 40 -30.80 -13.60 -0.76
N ARG A 41 -31.83 -14.43 -0.66
CA ARG A 41 -31.67 -15.81 -0.21
C ARG A 41 -30.85 -16.57 -1.25
N ARG A 42 -29.86 -17.34 -0.82
CA ARG A 42 -29.18 -18.28 -1.70
C ARG A 42 -30.16 -19.36 -2.13
N GLY A 43 -30.63 -19.29 -3.38
CA GLY A 43 -31.48 -20.25 -4.05
C GLY A 43 -30.70 -21.20 -4.95
N ALA A 44 -31.40 -21.86 -5.84
CA ALA A 44 -30.77 -22.62 -6.92
C ALA A 44 -29.98 -21.70 -7.86
N GLU A 45 -28.85 -22.18 -8.32
CA GLU A 45 -27.97 -21.46 -9.25
C GLU A 45 -27.79 -22.26 -10.54
N ARG A 46 -27.69 -21.56 -11.66
CA ARG A 46 -27.36 -22.14 -12.97
C ARG A 46 -25.92 -21.80 -13.32
N ALA A 47 -25.10 -22.83 -13.56
CA ALA A 47 -23.75 -22.65 -14.06
C ALA A 47 -23.75 -22.25 -15.54
N ARG A 48 -22.92 -21.27 -15.92
CA ARG A 48 -22.75 -20.79 -17.28
C ARG A 48 -21.28 -20.63 -17.64
N VAL A 49 -20.96 -20.94 -18.91
CA VAL A 49 -19.68 -20.67 -19.56
C VAL A 49 -19.94 -19.97 -20.90
N PRO A 50 -18.96 -19.28 -21.52
CA PRO A 50 -19.19 -18.50 -22.74
C PRO A 50 -19.76 -19.33 -23.91
N GLY A 51 -19.31 -20.57 -24.08
CA GLY A 51 -19.59 -21.39 -25.26
C GLY A 51 -18.68 -21.06 -26.47
N PRO A 52 -18.99 -21.55 -27.66
CA PRO A 52 -18.22 -21.26 -28.87
C PRO A 52 -18.43 -19.83 -29.36
N VAL A 53 -17.40 -19.29 -30.04
CA VAL A 53 -17.43 -18.01 -30.74
C VAL A 53 -18.49 -18.06 -31.86
N GLN A 54 -19.24 -16.98 -32.02
CA GLN A 54 -20.21 -16.74 -33.09
C GLN A 54 -19.76 -15.69 -34.08
N GLY A 55 -18.95 -14.72 -33.66
CA GLY A 55 -18.45 -13.64 -34.47
C GLY A 55 -17.69 -12.61 -33.67
N ALA A 56 -17.20 -11.58 -34.35
CA ALA A 56 -16.57 -10.44 -33.69
C ALA A 56 -16.82 -9.15 -34.45
N GLU A 57 -16.81 -8.04 -33.72
CA GLU A 57 -16.94 -6.68 -34.23
C GLU A 57 -15.66 -5.92 -33.89
N PRO A 58 -14.80 -5.58 -34.85
CA PRO A 58 -13.66 -4.72 -34.63
C PRO A 58 -14.07 -3.34 -34.12
N GLY A 59 -13.26 -2.76 -33.25
CA GLY A 59 -13.44 -1.44 -32.68
C GLY A 59 -12.09 -0.79 -32.33
N PRO A 60 -12.08 0.43 -31.83
CA PRO A 60 -10.85 1.12 -31.48
C PRO A 60 -10.03 0.34 -30.45
N GLY A 61 -8.77 0.06 -30.76
CA GLY A 61 -7.86 -0.67 -29.89
C GLY A 61 -8.12 -2.19 -29.75
N GLY A 62 -9.10 -2.75 -30.49
CA GLY A 62 -9.49 -4.16 -30.41
C GLY A 62 -10.91 -4.39 -30.89
N GLY A 63 -11.86 -4.70 -30.01
CA GLY A 63 -13.27 -4.93 -30.40
C GLY A 63 -14.06 -5.80 -29.41
N VAL A 64 -15.18 -6.34 -29.90
CA VAL A 64 -16.08 -7.21 -29.15
C VAL A 64 -16.16 -8.57 -29.85
N ILE A 65 -15.91 -9.65 -29.11
CA ILE A 65 -16.05 -11.02 -29.56
C ILE A 65 -17.30 -11.62 -28.93
N ARG A 66 -18.21 -12.12 -29.77
CA ARG A 66 -19.48 -12.72 -29.32
C ARG A 66 -19.36 -14.23 -29.25
N PHE A 67 -19.82 -14.75 -28.12
CA PHE A 67 -19.94 -16.17 -27.84
C PHE A 67 -21.43 -16.56 -27.76
N THR A 68 -21.72 -17.84 -27.77
CA THR A 68 -23.11 -18.33 -27.69
C THR A 68 -23.87 -17.82 -26.45
N ARG A 69 -23.17 -17.59 -25.33
CA ARG A 69 -23.79 -17.23 -24.02
C ARG A 69 -23.11 -16.05 -23.33
N SER A 70 -22.21 -15.34 -24.00
CA SER A 70 -21.48 -14.21 -23.43
C SER A 70 -20.88 -13.37 -24.53
N GLU A 71 -20.32 -12.22 -24.18
CA GLU A 71 -19.45 -11.44 -25.04
C GLU A 71 -18.21 -11.00 -24.28
N LEU A 72 -17.13 -10.81 -25.01
CA LEU A 72 -15.85 -10.35 -24.50
C LEU A 72 -15.44 -9.06 -25.23
N ARG A 73 -15.32 -7.98 -24.50
CA ARG A 73 -14.72 -6.73 -24.99
C ARG A 73 -13.23 -6.76 -24.71
N ILE A 74 -12.41 -6.45 -25.71
CA ILE A 74 -10.95 -6.29 -25.58
C ILE A 74 -10.55 -4.94 -26.10
N MET A 75 -9.64 -4.27 -25.39
CA MET A 75 -9.05 -3.00 -25.77
C MET A 75 -7.59 -2.94 -25.33
N VAL A 76 -6.71 -2.54 -26.24
CA VAL A 76 -5.34 -2.14 -25.93
C VAL A 76 -5.30 -0.60 -25.90
N ALA A 77 -4.83 -0.02 -24.82
CA ALA A 77 -4.66 1.42 -24.69
C ALA A 77 -3.34 1.90 -25.30
N VAL A 78 -3.24 3.18 -25.66
CA VAL A 78 -2.01 3.84 -26.17
C VAL A 78 -0.82 3.61 -25.22
N SER A 79 -1.06 3.55 -23.91
CA SER A 79 -0.05 3.22 -22.89
C SER A 79 0.50 1.78 -22.99
N GLY A 80 -0.17 0.91 -23.75
CA GLY A 80 0.11 -0.52 -23.83
C GLY A 80 -0.59 -1.36 -22.76
N ALA A 81 -1.42 -0.75 -21.90
CA ALA A 81 -2.28 -1.49 -20.98
C ALA A 81 -3.39 -2.22 -21.77
N VAL A 82 -3.64 -3.47 -21.42
CA VAL A 82 -4.68 -4.29 -22.04
C VAL A 82 -5.86 -4.40 -21.10
N PHE A 83 -7.04 -4.11 -21.62
CA PHE A 83 -8.32 -4.31 -20.94
C PHE A 83 -9.08 -5.46 -21.57
N TRP A 84 -9.72 -6.28 -20.74
CA TRP A 84 -10.83 -7.11 -21.21
C TRP A 84 -11.92 -7.25 -20.15
N GLY A 85 -13.16 -7.30 -20.63
CA GLY A 85 -14.35 -7.44 -19.81
C GLY A 85 -15.37 -8.37 -20.44
N TRP A 86 -15.97 -9.24 -19.61
CA TRP A 86 -16.98 -10.19 -19.99
C TRP A 86 -18.39 -9.67 -19.74
N ASP A 87 -19.38 -10.18 -20.47
CA ASP A 87 -20.82 -9.84 -20.30
C ASP A 87 -21.11 -8.34 -20.41
N GLY A 88 -20.49 -7.67 -21.39
CA GLY A 88 -20.68 -6.23 -21.58
C GLY A 88 -19.95 -5.35 -20.57
N ALA A 89 -19.14 -5.94 -19.66
CA ALA A 89 -18.35 -5.14 -18.74
C ALA A 89 -17.35 -4.27 -19.49
N GLY A 90 -17.54 -2.94 -19.38
CA GLY A 90 -16.62 -1.92 -19.87
C GLY A 90 -15.58 -1.55 -18.82
N PRO A 91 -14.62 -0.67 -19.14
CA PRO A 91 -13.62 -0.18 -18.20
C PRO A 91 -14.20 0.73 -17.10
N GLU A 92 -15.39 1.31 -17.34
CA GLU A 92 -16.08 2.19 -16.40
C GLU A 92 -17.47 1.62 -16.04
N PRO A 93 -17.99 1.98 -14.86
CA PRO A 93 -17.39 2.80 -13.79
C PRO A 93 -16.32 2.04 -13.03
N SER A 94 -15.26 2.76 -12.59
CA SER A 94 -14.17 2.21 -11.79
C SER A 94 -13.79 3.17 -10.67
N TYR A 95 -13.48 2.65 -9.48
CA TYR A 95 -12.94 3.44 -8.37
C TYR A 95 -11.41 3.62 -8.46
N ALA A 96 -10.74 2.73 -9.19
CA ALA A 96 -9.30 2.72 -9.31
C ALA A 96 -8.78 3.69 -10.37
N LEU A 97 -9.48 3.85 -11.50
CA LEU A 97 -9.05 4.69 -12.60
C LEU A 97 -8.93 6.17 -12.20
N ALA A 98 -7.86 6.82 -12.63
CA ALA A 98 -7.68 8.25 -12.50
C ALA A 98 -8.20 8.98 -13.74
N GLY A 99 -9.32 9.69 -13.59
CA GLY A 99 -9.94 10.41 -14.70
C GLY A 99 -10.73 9.50 -15.62
N ARG A 100 -10.60 9.72 -16.95
CA ARG A 100 -11.32 8.96 -17.97
C ARG A 100 -10.59 7.67 -18.34
N CYS A 101 -11.34 6.73 -18.92
CA CYS A 101 -10.76 5.54 -19.55
C CYS A 101 -9.62 5.92 -20.51
N PRO A 102 -8.46 5.23 -20.47
CA PRO A 102 -7.37 5.48 -21.39
C PRO A 102 -7.79 5.38 -22.86
N GLU A 103 -7.17 6.20 -23.71
CA GLU A 103 -7.44 6.20 -25.14
C GLU A 103 -7.02 4.85 -25.77
N PRO A 104 -7.87 4.24 -26.62
CA PRO A 104 -7.52 3.05 -27.35
C PRO A 104 -6.36 3.29 -28.32
N ASP A 105 -5.44 2.31 -28.45
CA ASP A 105 -4.38 2.36 -29.46
C ASP A 105 -4.96 2.11 -30.88
N PRO A 106 -4.92 3.10 -31.75
CA PRO A 106 -5.48 2.95 -33.11
C PRO A 106 -4.72 1.94 -33.98
N ARG A 107 -3.51 1.52 -33.56
CA ARG A 107 -2.69 0.53 -34.24
C ARG A 107 -3.07 -0.90 -33.85
N ALA A 108 -3.74 -1.09 -32.71
CA ALA A 108 -4.18 -2.40 -32.24
C ALA A 108 -5.45 -2.82 -32.98
N VAL A 109 -5.37 -3.92 -33.73
CA VAL A 109 -6.43 -4.41 -34.61
C VAL A 109 -6.88 -5.80 -34.21
N LEU A 110 -8.19 -6.00 -34.14
CA LEU A 110 -8.81 -7.31 -33.97
C LEU A 110 -8.89 -8.04 -35.31
N GLU A 111 -8.25 -9.21 -35.39
CA GLU A 111 -8.22 -10.02 -36.58
C GLU A 111 -8.47 -11.52 -36.28
N PRO A 112 -8.94 -12.32 -37.25
CA PRO A 112 -9.12 -13.76 -37.07
C PRO A 112 -7.80 -14.46 -36.75
N ASP A 113 -7.85 -15.47 -35.86
CA ASP A 113 -6.73 -16.35 -35.56
C ASP A 113 -6.90 -17.74 -36.20
N LYS A 114 -5.77 -18.49 -36.32
CA LYS A 114 -5.68 -19.73 -37.09
C LYS A 114 -6.65 -20.83 -36.63
N ASP A 115 -6.98 -20.86 -35.34
CA ASP A 115 -7.78 -21.92 -34.71
C ASP A 115 -9.27 -21.58 -34.62
N GLY A 116 -9.76 -20.63 -35.40
CA GLY A 116 -11.15 -20.17 -35.38
C GLY A 116 -11.47 -19.28 -34.18
N GLY A 117 -10.46 -18.74 -33.53
CA GLY A 117 -10.53 -17.67 -32.55
C GLY A 117 -10.21 -16.32 -33.15
N TRP A 118 -9.85 -15.36 -32.29
CA TRP A 118 -9.52 -13.99 -32.64
C TRP A 118 -8.25 -13.54 -31.92
N ARG A 119 -7.53 -12.58 -32.49
CA ARG A 119 -6.39 -11.95 -31.82
C ARG A 119 -6.37 -10.44 -31.98
N VAL A 120 -5.83 -9.76 -30.98
CA VAL A 120 -5.50 -8.34 -31.05
C VAL A 120 -3.98 -8.21 -31.03
N VAL A 121 -3.42 -7.67 -32.10
CA VAL A 121 -1.97 -7.45 -32.24
C VAL A 121 -1.68 -6.00 -31.92
N ALA A 122 -0.79 -5.77 -30.95
CA ALA A 122 -0.28 -4.47 -30.58
C ALA A 122 1.25 -4.50 -30.53
N GLU A 123 1.88 -3.33 -30.40
CA GLU A 123 3.35 -3.18 -30.42
C GLU A 123 4.08 -4.07 -29.41
N ARG A 124 3.50 -4.21 -28.21
CA ARG A 124 4.17 -4.85 -27.05
C ARG A 124 3.55 -6.16 -26.61
N VAL A 125 2.39 -6.46 -27.13
CA VAL A 125 1.61 -7.61 -26.66
C VAL A 125 0.70 -8.11 -27.77
N THR A 126 0.50 -9.41 -27.82
CA THR A 126 -0.55 -10.03 -28.62
C THR A 126 -1.51 -10.72 -27.67
N VAL A 127 -2.80 -10.40 -27.79
CA VAL A 127 -3.87 -11.04 -27.04
C VAL A 127 -4.59 -12.01 -27.97
N VAL A 128 -4.60 -13.30 -27.64
CA VAL A 128 -5.25 -14.34 -28.44
C VAL A 128 -6.46 -14.85 -27.67
N VAL A 129 -7.61 -14.88 -28.33
CA VAL A 129 -8.85 -15.41 -27.77
C VAL A 129 -9.24 -16.66 -28.53
N SER A 130 -9.27 -17.79 -27.84
CA SER A 130 -9.63 -19.06 -28.42
C SER A 130 -11.12 -19.11 -28.79
N ARG A 131 -11.50 -20.04 -29.67
CA ARG A 131 -12.90 -20.29 -30.07
C ARG A 131 -13.84 -20.62 -28.87
N HIS A 132 -13.30 -20.95 -27.71
CA HIS A 132 -14.07 -21.27 -26.50
C HIS A 132 -13.94 -20.24 -25.36
N GLY A 133 -13.24 -19.12 -25.62
CA GLY A 133 -13.14 -18.01 -24.66
C GLY A 133 -11.95 -18.08 -23.68
N ALA A 134 -10.91 -18.90 -23.98
CA ALA A 134 -9.64 -18.73 -23.29
C ALA A 134 -8.92 -17.49 -23.85
N VAL A 135 -8.32 -16.68 -22.97
CA VAL A 135 -7.59 -15.45 -23.32
C VAL A 135 -6.12 -15.66 -23.02
N GLU A 136 -5.27 -15.62 -24.03
CA GLU A 136 -3.82 -15.69 -23.88
C GLU A 136 -3.18 -14.34 -24.13
N VAL A 137 -2.27 -13.96 -23.25
CA VAL A 137 -1.44 -12.78 -23.42
C VAL A 137 -0.02 -13.24 -23.73
N ARG A 138 0.50 -12.79 -24.87
CA ARG A 138 1.81 -13.18 -25.40
C ARG A 138 2.71 -11.98 -25.60
N THR A 139 4.01 -12.20 -25.46
CA THR A 139 5.02 -11.23 -25.92
C THR A 139 4.97 -11.11 -27.45
N PRO A 140 5.56 -10.04 -28.06
CA PRO A 140 5.69 -9.95 -29.51
C PRO A 140 6.42 -11.15 -30.14
N GLY A 141 7.33 -11.81 -29.40
CA GLY A 141 8.01 -13.03 -29.79
C GLY A 141 7.17 -14.31 -29.67
N GLY A 142 5.90 -14.22 -29.26
CA GLY A 142 4.97 -15.35 -29.17
C GLY A 142 5.04 -16.13 -27.85
N VAL A 143 5.88 -15.73 -26.87
CA VAL A 143 5.98 -16.39 -25.57
C VAL A 143 4.71 -16.08 -24.75
N ILE A 144 4.07 -17.13 -24.22
CA ILE A 144 2.87 -16.98 -23.39
C ILE A 144 3.28 -16.50 -21.99
N LEU A 145 2.78 -15.32 -21.60
CA LEU A 145 2.96 -14.76 -20.27
C LEU A 145 1.86 -15.23 -19.30
N ARG A 146 0.64 -15.33 -19.82
CA ARG A 146 -0.55 -15.67 -19.04
C ARG A 146 -1.62 -16.27 -19.96
N ARG A 147 -2.35 -17.23 -19.44
CA ARG A 147 -3.51 -17.83 -20.09
C ARG A 147 -4.67 -17.87 -19.12
N ASP A 148 -5.72 -17.09 -19.39
CA ASP A 148 -6.98 -17.15 -18.67
C ASP A 148 -7.87 -18.20 -19.32
N LEU A 149 -8.29 -19.20 -18.54
CA LEU A 149 -9.23 -20.21 -19.00
C LEU A 149 -10.62 -19.59 -19.14
N PRO A 150 -11.56 -20.19 -19.92
CA PRO A 150 -12.91 -19.67 -20.02
C PRO A 150 -13.55 -19.48 -18.65
N PRO A 151 -14.11 -18.30 -18.35
CA PRO A 151 -14.69 -18.03 -17.04
C PRO A 151 -15.96 -18.85 -16.79
N ARG A 152 -16.34 -18.92 -15.53
CA ARG A 152 -17.58 -19.57 -15.07
C ARG A 152 -18.39 -18.63 -14.25
N TRP A 153 -19.70 -18.59 -14.49
CA TRP A 153 -20.66 -17.87 -13.68
C TRP A 153 -21.66 -18.83 -13.02
N TRP A 154 -22.18 -18.45 -11.87
CA TRP A 154 -23.31 -19.06 -11.19
C TRP A 154 -24.37 -17.98 -11.03
N GLU A 155 -25.43 -18.10 -11.86
CA GLU A 155 -26.54 -17.18 -11.91
C GLU A 155 -27.65 -17.68 -11.01
N PRO A 156 -28.16 -16.89 -10.04
CA PRO A 156 -29.34 -17.26 -9.27
C PRO A 156 -30.54 -17.42 -10.19
N VAL A 157 -31.31 -18.51 -10.01
CA VAL A 157 -32.49 -18.80 -10.83
C VAL A 157 -33.57 -17.73 -10.65
N ASP A 158 -33.65 -17.19 -9.43
CA ASP A 158 -34.63 -16.15 -9.04
C ASP A 158 -34.18 -14.72 -9.39
N GLY A 159 -33.10 -14.55 -10.14
CA GLY A 159 -32.52 -13.27 -10.51
C GLY A 159 -31.56 -12.72 -9.46
N GLY A 160 -30.76 -11.75 -9.86
CA GLY A 160 -29.72 -11.10 -9.05
C GLY A 160 -28.32 -11.19 -9.69
N GLY A 161 -27.31 -10.61 -9.03
CA GLY A 161 -25.93 -10.66 -9.49
C GLY A 161 -25.33 -12.05 -9.47
N ALA A 162 -24.66 -12.43 -10.54
CA ALA A 162 -23.95 -13.69 -10.61
C ALA A 162 -22.64 -13.61 -9.81
N ARG A 163 -22.28 -14.68 -9.12
CA ARG A 163 -20.90 -14.89 -8.68
C ARG A 163 -20.12 -15.55 -9.80
N TRP A 164 -18.80 -15.36 -9.84
CA TRP A 164 -18.00 -15.86 -10.94
C TRP A 164 -16.61 -16.34 -10.49
N MET A 165 -15.97 -17.05 -11.39
CA MET A 165 -14.64 -17.60 -11.22
C MET A 165 -13.84 -17.42 -12.50
N GLN A 166 -12.62 -16.90 -12.36
CA GLN A 166 -11.59 -16.87 -13.40
C GLN A 166 -10.38 -17.66 -12.94
N ARG A 167 -9.97 -18.64 -13.73
CA ARG A 167 -8.73 -19.39 -13.51
C ARG A 167 -7.70 -18.99 -14.56
N SER A 168 -6.47 -18.80 -14.12
CA SER A 168 -5.35 -18.40 -14.96
C SER A 168 -4.17 -19.35 -14.77
N GLU A 169 -3.42 -19.55 -15.85
CA GLU A 169 -2.20 -20.34 -15.89
C GLU A 169 -1.01 -19.44 -16.27
N VAL A 170 0.13 -19.64 -15.62
CA VAL A 170 1.39 -18.94 -15.86
C VAL A 170 2.54 -19.93 -15.96
N ALA A 171 3.72 -19.51 -16.36
CA ALA A 171 4.90 -20.36 -16.47
C ALA A 171 5.20 -21.11 -15.16
N ALA A 172 5.84 -22.27 -15.24
CA ALA A 172 6.16 -23.11 -14.07
C ALA A 172 7.13 -22.43 -13.08
N ASP A 173 8.02 -21.58 -13.58
CA ASP A 173 8.99 -20.79 -12.80
C ASP A 173 8.42 -19.50 -12.24
N ALA A 174 7.14 -19.17 -12.52
CA ALA A 174 6.53 -17.90 -12.13
C ALA A 174 6.41 -17.75 -10.60
N ARG A 175 6.62 -16.53 -10.13
CA ARG A 175 6.42 -16.11 -8.75
C ARG A 175 5.36 -15.03 -8.68
N PHE A 176 4.52 -15.10 -7.63
CA PHE A 176 3.38 -14.22 -7.42
C PHE A 176 3.67 -13.20 -6.33
N PHE A 177 3.29 -11.94 -6.56
CA PHE A 177 3.43 -10.83 -5.61
C PHE A 177 2.17 -9.96 -5.61
N GLY A 178 1.98 -9.13 -4.58
CA GLY A 178 0.89 -8.16 -4.52
C GLY A 178 -0.28 -8.60 -3.65
N LEU A 179 -1.51 -8.44 -4.13
CA LEU A 179 -2.79 -8.64 -3.43
C LEU A 179 -2.98 -7.72 -2.20
N GLY A 180 -2.34 -6.55 -2.19
CA GLY A 180 -2.39 -5.59 -1.09
C GLY A 180 -1.33 -5.85 -0.02
N GLY A 181 -1.62 -5.47 1.23
CA GLY A 181 -0.76 -5.71 2.38
C GLY A 181 -0.96 -7.11 2.95
N ARG A 182 0.01 -7.99 2.77
CA ARG A 182 -0.02 -9.37 3.26
C ARG A 182 1.13 -9.63 4.22
N ALA A 183 0.84 -10.31 5.34
CA ALA A 183 1.84 -10.66 6.34
C ALA A 183 2.60 -11.95 6.04
N ALA A 184 2.12 -12.75 5.09
CA ALA A 184 2.66 -14.09 4.78
C ALA A 184 4.03 -14.09 4.09
N GLY A 185 4.48 -12.93 3.59
CA GLY A 185 5.73 -12.76 2.85
C GLY A 185 5.51 -11.85 1.62
N PRO A 186 6.56 -11.22 1.08
CA PRO A 186 6.46 -10.42 -0.14
C PRO A 186 6.09 -11.29 -1.34
N ARG A 187 6.62 -12.51 -1.42
CA ARG A 187 6.24 -13.54 -2.38
C ARG A 187 5.04 -14.31 -1.85
N LEU A 188 3.97 -14.32 -2.64
CA LEU A 188 2.76 -15.07 -2.33
C LEU A 188 2.93 -16.54 -2.76
N ARG A 189 2.80 -17.44 -1.79
CA ARG A 189 2.97 -18.88 -1.98
C ARG A 189 1.62 -19.57 -2.18
N ASP A 190 1.64 -20.90 -2.31
CA ASP A 190 0.43 -21.73 -2.31
C ASP A 190 -0.47 -21.36 -1.14
N GLY A 191 -1.73 -21.05 -1.45
CA GLY A 191 -2.68 -20.64 -0.43
C GLY A 191 -3.92 -19.95 -0.98
N THR A 192 -4.82 -19.62 -0.09
CA THR A 192 -6.04 -18.88 -0.38
C THR A 192 -5.98 -17.54 0.32
N TYR A 193 -6.09 -16.46 -0.45
CA TYR A 193 -6.02 -15.06 0.00
C TYR A 193 -7.39 -14.41 -0.18
N ARG A 194 -7.95 -13.85 0.90
CA ARG A 194 -9.26 -13.17 0.82
C ARG A 194 -9.11 -11.72 0.39
N LEU A 195 -10.08 -11.24 -0.40
CA LEU A 195 -10.19 -9.86 -0.88
C LEU A 195 -11.34 -9.15 -0.15
N TRP A 196 -11.12 -8.85 1.13
CA TRP A 196 -12.08 -8.17 2.00
C TRP A 196 -11.31 -7.45 3.10
N ASN A 197 -11.25 -6.13 3.03
CA ASN A 197 -10.51 -5.32 4.00
C ASN A 197 -10.99 -5.62 5.41
N THR A 198 -10.09 -6.03 6.29
CA THR A 198 -10.46 -6.58 7.59
C THR A 198 -9.52 -6.10 8.68
N ASP A 199 -10.11 -5.57 9.75
CA ASP A 199 -9.44 -5.48 11.04
C ASP A 199 -9.51 -6.85 11.71
N PRO A 200 -8.38 -7.54 11.94
CA PRO A 200 -8.37 -8.86 12.58
C PRO A 200 -8.84 -8.81 14.04
N GLY A 201 -8.91 -7.60 14.65
CA GLY A 201 -9.33 -7.40 16.05
C GLY A 201 -8.29 -7.81 17.08
N HIS A 202 -7.06 -8.04 16.65
CA HIS A 202 -5.88 -8.33 17.46
C HIS A 202 -4.64 -7.89 16.69
N ALA A 203 -3.51 -7.76 17.38
CA ALA A 203 -2.24 -7.52 16.71
C ALA A 203 -1.90 -8.72 15.83
N PHE A 204 -1.79 -8.47 14.52
CA PHE A 204 -1.62 -9.54 13.52
C PHE A 204 -0.18 -10.07 13.46
N ALA A 205 -0.07 -11.33 13.04
CA ALA A 205 1.19 -12.02 12.79
C ALA A 205 1.19 -12.70 11.40
N PRO A 206 2.34 -13.22 10.92
CA PRO A 206 2.38 -14.03 9.71
C PRO A 206 1.37 -15.18 9.77
N GLY A 207 0.54 -15.31 8.74
CA GLY A 207 -0.54 -16.29 8.65
C GLY A 207 -1.94 -15.71 8.88
N ASP A 208 -2.06 -14.49 9.39
CA ASP A 208 -3.35 -13.78 9.43
C ASP A 208 -3.69 -13.25 8.04
N ASP A 209 -4.86 -13.64 7.54
CA ASP A 209 -5.43 -13.20 6.27
C ASP A 209 -6.96 -13.24 6.33
N PRO A 210 -7.66 -12.23 5.87
CA PRO A 210 -7.19 -10.96 5.29
C PRO A 210 -6.78 -9.93 6.35
N LEU A 211 -6.03 -8.89 5.91
CA LEU A 211 -5.70 -7.71 6.67
C LEU A 211 -6.40 -6.44 6.14
N TYR A 212 -5.99 -5.30 6.62
CA TYR A 212 -6.61 -3.98 6.45
C TYR A 212 -6.72 -3.50 5.01
N ILE A 213 -5.77 -3.87 4.13
CA ILE A 213 -5.75 -3.48 2.72
C ILE A 213 -5.62 -4.73 1.86
N THR A 214 -6.69 -5.07 1.17
CA THR A 214 -6.71 -6.15 0.18
C THR A 214 -7.04 -5.57 -1.18
N MET A 215 -6.27 -5.94 -2.20
CA MET A 215 -6.47 -5.44 -3.56
C MET A 215 -6.35 -6.61 -4.56
N PRO A 216 -7.22 -6.73 -5.55
CA PRO A 216 -7.07 -7.72 -6.62
C PRO A 216 -6.02 -7.26 -7.67
N VAL A 217 -4.86 -6.84 -7.18
CA VAL A 217 -3.69 -6.41 -7.96
C VAL A 217 -2.58 -7.43 -7.75
N GLN A 218 -2.18 -8.13 -8.80
CA GLN A 218 -1.18 -9.19 -8.73
C GLN A 218 -0.08 -8.94 -9.75
N MET A 219 1.16 -8.96 -9.30
CA MET A 219 2.34 -8.98 -10.15
C MET A 219 2.88 -10.40 -10.26
N VAL A 220 3.21 -10.81 -11.47
CA VAL A 220 3.79 -12.11 -11.78
C VAL A 220 5.12 -11.91 -12.47
N VAL A 221 6.14 -12.60 -11.98
CA VAL A 221 7.51 -12.53 -12.49
C VAL A 221 7.97 -13.93 -12.88
N SER A 222 8.40 -14.10 -14.11
CA SER A 222 8.89 -15.37 -14.67
C SER A 222 10.00 -15.11 -15.69
N ASP A 223 10.64 -16.18 -16.18
CA ASP A 223 11.61 -16.08 -17.28
C ASP A 223 10.95 -15.60 -18.58
N ALA A 224 9.65 -15.89 -18.75
CA ALA A 224 8.86 -15.38 -19.87
C ALA A 224 8.68 -13.85 -19.84
N GLY A 225 8.77 -13.23 -18.65
CA GLY A 225 8.63 -11.79 -18.43
C GLY A 225 7.80 -11.44 -17.19
N THR A 226 7.63 -10.14 -16.97
CA THR A 226 6.84 -9.60 -15.87
C THR A 226 5.53 -9.02 -16.40
N HIS A 227 4.44 -9.28 -15.68
CA HIS A 227 3.17 -8.61 -15.90
C HIS A 227 2.46 -8.32 -14.58
N LEU A 228 1.58 -7.30 -14.60
CA LEU A 228 0.66 -6.99 -13.52
C LEU A 228 -0.76 -7.14 -14.05
N VAL A 229 -1.62 -7.81 -13.30
CA VAL A 229 -3.04 -7.89 -13.56
C VAL A 229 -3.83 -7.27 -12.41
N PHE A 230 -4.82 -6.46 -12.75
CA PHE A 230 -5.79 -5.87 -11.84
C PHE A 230 -7.20 -6.29 -12.24
N HIS A 231 -7.87 -7.04 -11.37
CA HIS A 231 -9.29 -7.36 -11.55
C HIS A 231 -10.13 -6.23 -10.93
N ASP A 232 -10.71 -5.39 -11.78
CA ASP A 232 -11.40 -4.17 -11.35
C ASP A 232 -12.81 -4.47 -10.83
N THR A 233 -12.85 -5.01 -9.63
CA THR A 233 -14.07 -5.29 -8.85
C THR A 233 -13.77 -5.17 -7.36
N SER A 234 -14.65 -4.46 -6.63
CA SER A 234 -14.51 -4.20 -5.20
C SER A 234 -15.26 -5.19 -4.30
N TRP A 235 -15.89 -6.20 -4.88
CA TRP A 235 -16.67 -7.20 -4.17
C TRP A 235 -15.79 -8.14 -3.33
N ASP A 236 -16.43 -8.83 -2.37
CA ASP A 236 -15.77 -9.92 -1.62
C ASP A 236 -15.37 -11.05 -2.55
N GLY A 237 -14.19 -11.58 -2.35
CA GLY A 237 -13.67 -12.66 -3.16
C GLY A 237 -12.47 -13.35 -2.55
N THR A 238 -11.99 -14.36 -3.25
CA THR A 238 -10.79 -15.13 -2.86
C THR A 238 -9.91 -15.40 -4.06
N VAL A 239 -8.60 -15.35 -3.82
CA VAL A 239 -7.57 -15.76 -4.77
C VAL A 239 -6.91 -17.02 -4.23
N ASN A 240 -7.02 -18.13 -4.96
CA ASN A 240 -6.30 -19.37 -4.67
C ASN A 240 -5.09 -19.45 -5.59
N LEU A 241 -3.89 -19.46 -5.01
CA LEU A 241 -2.63 -19.55 -5.72
C LEU A 241 -2.05 -20.95 -5.59
N ARG A 242 -1.48 -21.45 -6.68
CA ARG A 242 -0.58 -22.60 -6.71
C ARG A 242 0.63 -22.25 -7.56
N GLU A 243 1.79 -22.37 -6.99
CA GLU A 243 3.04 -22.22 -7.73
C GLU A 243 3.23 -23.36 -8.72
N GLY A 244 3.91 -23.06 -9.80
CA GLY A 244 4.28 -24.06 -10.78
C GLY A 244 5.45 -24.92 -10.30
N GLU A 245 5.73 -25.98 -11.05
CA GLU A 245 6.84 -26.88 -10.77
C GLU A 245 7.45 -27.34 -12.09
N GLU A 246 8.73 -27.05 -12.29
CA GLU A 246 9.48 -27.51 -13.45
C GLU A 246 9.84 -29.00 -13.29
N GLY A 247 9.69 -29.78 -14.38
CA GLY A 247 9.98 -31.20 -14.34
C GLY A 247 9.04 -32.04 -13.46
N ALA A 248 7.84 -31.55 -13.14
CA ALA A 248 6.85 -32.25 -12.33
C ALA A 248 6.31 -33.48 -13.08
N GLY A 249 6.68 -34.67 -12.65
CA GLY A 249 6.21 -35.93 -13.19
C GLY A 249 6.51 -36.13 -14.67
N SER A 250 7.10 -37.24 -15.07
CA SER A 250 7.42 -37.63 -16.48
C SER A 250 8.21 -36.54 -17.25
N GLY A 251 8.87 -35.59 -16.57
CA GLY A 251 9.65 -34.52 -17.22
C GLY A 251 8.84 -33.36 -17.79
N HIS A 252 7.53 -33.29 -17.53
CA HIS A 252 6.68 -32.19 -17.95
C HIS A 252 6.53 -31.14 -16.83
N ASP A 253 6.51 -29.86 -17.20
CA ASP A 253 6.29 -28.77 -16.29
C ASP A 253 4.81 -28.71 -15.86
N ARG A 254 4.58 -28.37 -14.59
CA ARG A 254 3.27 -28.01 -14.09
C ARG A 254 3.17 -26.49 -14.01
N ALA A 255 2.22 -25.93 -14.76
CA ALA A 255 1.96 -24.50 -14.75
C ALA A 255 1.60 -23.98 -13.35
N GLY A 256 2.04 -22.77 -13.01
CA GLY A 256 1.50 -22.02 -11.91
C GLY A 256 0.05 -21.62 -12.19
N THR A 257 -0.80 -21.61 -11.17
CA THR A 257 -2.23 -21.27 -11.32
C THR A 257 -2.69 -20.22 -10.31
N CYS A 258 -3.57 -19.33 -10.79
CA CYS A 258 -4.30 -18.37 -9.98
C CYS A 258 -5.80 -18.57 -10.26
N GLU A 259 -6.58 -18.87 -9.23
CA GLU A 259 -8.03 -19.00 -9.33
C GLU A 259 -8.69 -17.88 -8.49
N LEU A 260 -9.29 -16.90 -9.18
CA LEU A 260 -10.05 -15.82 -8.58
C LEU A 260 -11.53 -16.17 -8.54
N ARG A 261 -12.15 -16.11 -7.37
CA ARG A 261 -13.59 -16.28 -7.14
C ARG A 261 -14.16 -15.02 -6.54
N MET A 262 -15.22 -14.49 -7.13
CA MET A 262 -15.88 -13.27 -6.66
C MET A 262 -17.35 -13.56 -6.38
N ASP A 263 -17.85 -13.00 -5.26
CA ASP A 263 -19.25 -13.15 -4.85
C ASP A 263 -20.22 -12.24 -5.64
N GLY A 264 -19.68 -11.43 -6.56
CA GLY A 264 -20.44 -10.53 -7.43
C GLY A 264 -19.56 -9.58 -8.20
N GLY A 265 -20.13 -8.52 -8.74
CA GLY A 265 -19.45 -7.50 -9.52
C GLY A 265 -19.10 -7.90 -10.94
N PRO A 266 -18.53 -6.97 -11.73
CA PRO A 266 -18.13 -7.23 -13.11
C PRO A 266 -16.90 -8.12 -13.19
N LEU A 267 -16.87 -9.02 -14.18
CA LEU A 267 -15.65 -9.75 -14.55
C LEU A 267 -14.91 -8.94 -15.62
N ARG A 268 -13.96 -8.15 -15.18
CA ARG A 268 -13.10 -7.35 -16.03
C ARG A 268 -11.72 -7.19 -15.41
N CYS A 269 -10.72 -6.97 -16.23
CA CYS A 269 -9.37 -6.73 -15.75
C CYS A 269 -8.55 -5.84 -16.69
N TRP A 270 -7.50 -5.27 -16.10
CA TRP A 270 -6.42 -4.59 -16.78
C TRP A 270 -5.12 -5.38 -16.62
N LEU A 271 -4.33 -5.45 -17.68
CA LEU A 271 -3.05 -6.13 -17.67
C LEU A 271 -1.98 -5.24 -18.29
N MET A 272 -0.83 -5.16 -17.63
CA MET A 272 0.36 -4.43 -18.06
C MET A 272 1.53 -5.39 -18.18
N VAL A 273 2.31 -5.27 -19.27
CA VAL A 273 3.47 -6.13 -19.57
C VAL A 273 4.73 -5.29 -19.73
N GLY A 274 5.86 -5.78 -19.21
CA GLY A 274 7.16 -5.14 -19.40
C GLY A 274 8.12 -5.44 -18.27
N THR A 275 9.16 -4.59 -18.12
CA THR A 275 10.00 -4.62 -16.91
C THR A 275 9.19 -4.17 -15.69
N PRO A 276 9.58 -4.53 -14.45
CA PRO A 276 8.87 -4.09 -13.24
C PRO A 276 8.61 -2.59 -13.18
N ALA A 277 9.61 -1.78 -13.52
CA ALA A 277 9.48 -0.32 -13.56
C ALA A 277 8.44 0.15 -14.60
N ARG A 278 8.43 -0.45 -15.80
CA ARG A 278 7.46 -0.12 -16.85
C ARG A 278 6.04 -0.55 -16.47
N VAL A 279 5.91 -1.70 -15.85
CA VAL A 279 4.62 -2.22 -15.39
C VAL A 279 4.00 -1.28 -14.36
N LEU A 280 4.77 -0.84 -13.35
CA LEU A 280 4.27 0.10 -12.36
C LEU A 280 4.09 1.52 -12.90
N HIS A 281 4.88 1.94 -13.90
CA HIS A 281 4.62 3.20 -14.58
C HIS A 281 3.27 3.17 -15.33
N ALA A 282 2.98 2.11 -16.05
CA ALA A 282 1.68 1.93 -16.72
C ALA A 282 0.53 1.84 -15.70
N TRP A 283 0.75 1.19 -14.57
CA TRP A 283 -0.18 1.11 -13.46
C TRP A 283 -0.47 2.49 -12.85
N ALA A 284 0.55 3.29 -12.55
CA ALA A 284 0.40 4.65 -12.04
C ALA A 284 -0.27 5.59 -13.07
N SER A 285 0.02 5.40 -14.36
CA SER A 285 -0.66 6.14 -15.44
C SER A 285 -2.16 5.80 -15.52
N LEU A 286 -2.54 4.57 -15.21
CA LEU A 286 -3.93 4.11 -15.19
C LEU A 286 -4.67 4.57 -13.93
N THR A 287 -4.04 4.44 -12.76
CA THR A 287 -4.69 4.64 -11.45
C THR A 287 -4.32 5.95 -10.77
N GLY A 288 -3.50 6.75 -11.40
CA GLY A 288 -3.04 8.06 -10.91
C GLY A 288 -1.69 8.00 -10.18
N ALA A 289 -0.95 9.08 -10.34
CA ALA A 289 0.35 9.27 -9.70
C ALA A 289 0.22 9.30 -8.18
N PRO A 290 1.16 8.72 -7.43
CA PRO A 290 1.23 8.87 -5.97
C PRO A 290 1.30 10.33 -5.53
N ALA A 291 0.63 10.65 -4.43
CA ALA A 291 0.76 11.96 -3.78
C ALA A 291 2.22 12.17 -3.36
N LEU A 292 2.73 13.37 -3.62
CA LEU A 292 4.06 13.76 -3.13
C LEU A 292 3.90 14.19 -1.67
N PRO A 293 4.54 13.51 -0.70
CA PRO A 293 4.45 13.89 0.70
C PRO A 293 5.20 15.22 0.94
N PRO A 294 4.83 16.01 1.95
CA PRO A 294 5.67 17.11 2.42
C PRO A 294 7.00 16.57 2.98
N ALA A 295 8.04 17.37 2.96
CA ALA A 295 9.39 16.93 3.31
C ALA A 295 9.49 16.38 4.75
N TRP A 296 8.80 17.02 5.71
CA TRP A 296 8.78 16.57 7.10
C TRP A 296 8.16 15.17 7.29
N ALA A 297 7.25 14.76 6.39
CA ALA A 297 6.62 13.43 6.43
C ALA A 297 7.62 12.30 6.15
N LEU A 298 8.77 12.62 5.59
CA LEU A 298 9.86 11.67 5.35
C LEU A 298 10.83 11.59 6.54
N GLY A 299 10.62 12.33 7.62
CA GLY A 299 11.41 12.31 8.84
C GLY A 299 11.01 11.20 9.81
N HIS A 300 11.38 11.35 11.08
CA HIS A 300 10.97 10.46 12.16
C HIS A 300 9.71 10.97 12.85
N HIS A 301 8.72 10.11 12.98
CA HIS A 301 7.46 10.36 13.66
C HIS A 301 7.35 9.55 14.94
N HIS A 302 6.80 10.15 15.98
CA HIS A 302 6.51 9.46 17.23
C HIS A 302 5.04 9.53 17.58
N ALA A 303 4.44 8.40 17.82
CA ALA A 303 3.03 8.24 18.13
C ALA A 303 2.85 7.29 19.32
N ARG A 304 1.76 7.43 20.01
CA ARG A 304 1.29 6.48 21.00
C ARG A 304 -0.20 6.63 21.24
N TRP A 305 -0.93 5.54 21.24
CA TRP A 305 -2.22 5.52 21.91
C TRP A 305 -1.98 5.64 23.41
N GLY A 306 -2.30 6.80 23.97
CA GLY A 306 -2.02 7.17 25.36
C GLY A 306 -1.25 8.48 25.59
N PHE A 307 -1.01 9.30 24.53
CA PHE A 307 -0.63 10.70 24.72
C PHE A 307 -1.87 11.49 25.17
N GLY A 308 -2.25 11.28 26.42
CA GLY A 308 -3.52 11.71 26.95
C GLY A 308 -3.59 13.17 27.45
N SER A 309 -2.53 13.99 27.29
CA SER A 309 -2.52 15.39 27.66
C SER A 309 -1.46 16.21 26.94
N GLU A 310 -1.67 17.53 26.87
CA GLU A 310 -0.70 18.49 26.36
C GLU A 310 0.64 18.39 27.10
N GLN A 311 0.60 18.20 28.43
CA GLN A 311 1.80 18.07 29.24
C GLN A 311 2.62 16.80 28.89
N GLU A 312 1.94 15.69 28.61
CA GLU A 312 2.60 14.47 28.18
C GLU A 312 3.34 14.67 26.85
N VAL A 313 2.69 15.31 25.87
CA VAL A 313 3.31 15.64 24.59
C VAL A 313 4.56 16.51 24.78
N ARG A 314 4.47 17.55 25.61
CA ARG A 314 5.62 18.43 25.93
C ARG A 314 6.76 17.66 26.56
N ARG A 315 6.46 16.76 27.48
CA ARG A 315 7.47 15.90 28.15
C ARG A 315 8.20 15.00 27.14
N ILE A 316 7.47 14.41 26.20
CA ILE A 316 8.06 13.55 25.17
C ILE A 316 8.94 14.36 24.24
N VAL A 317 8.46 15.49 23.74
CA VAL A 317 9.25 16.37 22.85
C VAL A 317 10.52 16.87 23.56
N ALA A 318 10.41 17.32 24.81
CA ALA A 318 11.57 17.70 25.62
C ALA A 318 12.58 16.55 25.75
N GLY A 319 12.10 15.30 25.93
CA GLY A 319 12.95 14.12 26.01
C GLY A 319 13.76 13.86 24.75
N TYR A 320 13.19 14.09 23.57
CA TYR A 320 13.92 14.06 22.29
C TYR A 320 14.93 15.19 22.17
N GLN A 321 14.52 16.43 22.49
CA GLN A 321 15.37 17.63 22.40
C GLN A 321 16.57 17.57 23.37
N GLU A 322 16.35 17.21 24.65
CA GLU A 322 17.40 17.07 25.65
C GLU A 322 18.48 16.05 25.27
N ARG A 323 18.11 15.05 24.49
CA ARG A 323 19.00 14.00 24.02
C ARG A 323 19.56 14.27 22.62
N GLY A 324 19.18 15.39 22.00
CA GLY A 324 19.59 15.75 20.65
C GLY A 324 19.11 14.72 19.60
N LEU A 325 17.94 14.09 19.81
CA LEU A 325 17.34 13.13 18.87
C LEU A 325 16.46 13.87 17.88
N PRO A 326 16.61 13.64 16.58
CA PRO A 326 15.70 14.14 15.56
C PRO A 326 14.26 13.67 15.76
N LEU A 327 13.30 14.60 15.66
CA LEU A 327 11.87 14.33 15.68
C LEU A 327 11.18 15.31 14.74
N ASP A 328 10.40 14.82 13.79
CA ASP A 328 9.78 15.63 12.74
C ASP A 328 8.25 15.72 12.92
N ALA A 329 7.63 14.73 13.58
CA ALA A 329 6.20 14.79 13.90
C ALA A 329 5.84 14.03 15.19
N VAL A 330 4.78 14.52 15.86
CA VAL A 330 4.10 13.81 16.94
C VAL A 330 2.66 13.55 16.51
N HIS A 331 2.18 12.32 16.73
CA HIS A 331 0.81 11.95 16.41
C HIS A 331 -0.03 11.83 17.68
N LEU A 332 -1.21 12.44 17.65
CA LEU A 332 -2.22 12.29 18.68
C LEU A 332 -3.25 11.24 18.24
N ASP A 333 -3.44 10.26 19.10
CA ASP A 333 -4.43 9.19 18.98
C ASP A 333 -5.79 9.65 19.57
N ILE A 334 -6.78 8.76 19.63
CA ILE A 334 -8.15 9.04 20.08
C ILE A 334 -8.24 9.65 21.48
N ASP A 335 -7.18 9.58 22.29
CA ASP A 335 -7.13 10.17 23.64
C ASP A 335 -7.22 11.69 23.66
N HIS A 336 -6.90 12.36 22.54
CA HIS A 336 -7.06 13.83 22.48
C HIS A 336 -8.50 14.27 22.16
N TYR A 337 -9.37 13.34 21.79
CA TYR A 337 -10.78 13.61 21.56
C TYR A 337 -11.55 13.80 22.86
N ASP A 338 -12.59 14.61 22.83
CA ASP A 338 -13.61 14.63 23.87
C ASP A 338 -14.45 13.35 23.78
N ALA A 339 -14.36 12.51 24.82
CA ALA A 339 -15.08 11.24 24.92
C ALA A 339 -14.98 10.37 23.64
N HIS A 340 -13.81 10.34 23.00
CA HIS A 340 -13.52 9.61 21.76
C HIS A 340 -14.36 10.01 20.54
N GLN A 341 -14.95 11.20 20.54
CA GLN A 341 -15.75 11.72 19.42
C GLN A 341 -14.83 12.34 18.35
N VAL A 342 -14.96 11.88 17.12
CA VAL A 342 -14.17 12.39 15.99
C VAL A 342 -14.38 13.91 15.78
N PHE A 343 -13.33 14.63 15.39
CA PHE A 343 -13.30 16.09 15.20
C PHE A 343 -13.56 16.91 16.47
N THR A 344 -13.36 16.33 17.64
CA THR A 344 -13.41 17.06 18.92
C THR A 344 -12.02 17.14 19.57
N VAL A 345 -11.89 17.97 20.59
CA VAL A 345 -10.71 18.05 21.45
C VAL A 345 -11.16 18.12 22.90
N ASP A 346 -10.58 17.27 23.73
CA ASP A 346 -10.72 17.34 25.18
C ASP A 346 -9.98 18.61 25.72
N ARG A 347 -10.73 19.66 26.06
CA ARG A 347 -10.19 20.95 26.48
C ARG A 347 -9.61 20.94 27.91
N GLU A 348 -9.90 19.93 28.70
CA GLU A 348 -9.27 19.74 30.01
C GLU A 348 -7.86 19.16 29.85
N ARG A 349 -7.69 18.21 28.94
CA ARG A 349 -6.42 17.55 28.66
C ARG A 349 -5.53 18.36 27.71
N PHE A 350 -6.12 19.08 26.76
CA PHE A 350 -5.44 19.91 25.76
C PHE A 350 -5.99 21.35 25.79
N PRO A 351 -5.80 22.10 26.89
CA PRO A 351 -6.41 23.42 27.08
C PRO A 351 -5.89 24.47 26.10
N LYS A 352 -4.67 24.33 25.60
CA LYS A 352 -4.01 25.28 24.70
C LYS A 352 -3.41 24.61 23.46
N LEU A 353 -4.14 23.65 22.88
CA LEU A 353 -3.68 22.89 21.73
C LEU A 353 -3.12 23.73 20.58
N PRO A 354 -3.75 24.86 20.14
CA PRO A 354 -3.15 25.70 19.10
C PRO A 354 -1.81 26.33 19.50
N VAL A 355 -1.61 26.62 20.78
CA VAL A 355 -0.33 27.14 21.29
C VAL A 355 0.73 26.07 21.25
N LEU A 356 0.41 24.85 21.71
CA LEU A 356 1.28 23.69 21.61
C LEU A 356 1.70 23.43 20.16
N ALA A 357 0.73 23.36 19.23
CA ALA A 357 1.00 23.14 17.82
C ALA A 357 1.91 24.23 17.21
N GLY A 358 1.69 25.50 17.58
CA GLY A 358 2.53 26.63 17.16
C GLY A 358 3.95 26.58 17.72
N GLU A 359 4.13 26.10 18.95
CA GLU A 359 5.45 25.87 19.54
C GLU A 359 6.19 24.74 18.84
N LEU A 360 5.54 23.59 18.65
CA LEU A 360 6.09 22.45 17.94
C LEU A 360 6.50 22.82 16.51
N ARG A 361 5.64 23.57 15.80
CA ARG A 361 5.93 24.03 14.43
C ARG A 361 7.18 24.92 14.35
N ARG A 362 7.41 25.79 15.35
CA ARG A 362 8.63 26.62 15.44
C ARG A 362 9.89 25.77 15.67
N ASP A 363 9.75 24.65 16.37
CA ASP A 363 10.83 23.70 16.60
C ASP A 363 11.00 22.70 15.43
N GLY A 364 10.28 22.88 14.33
CA GLY A 364 10.31 22.00 13.15
C GLY A 364 9.47 20.73 13.27
N ILE A 365 8.71 20.58 14.37
CA ILE A 365 7.90 19.38 14.64
C ILE A 365 6.45 19.63 14.20
N ARG A 366 5.86 18.69 13.48
CA ARG A 366 4.45 18.75 13.05
C ARG A 366 3.57 17.93 13.95
N LEU A 367 2.34 18.43 14.17
CA LEU A 367 1.31 17.72 14.92
C LEU A 367 0.36 17.03 13.94
N VAL A 368 0.12 15.74 14.15
CA VAL A 368 -0.73 14.89 13.30
C VAL A 368 -1.89 14.34 14.11
N SER A 369 -3.12 14.41 13.59
CA SER A 369 -4.32 13.90 14.25
C SER A 369 -4.81 12.60 13.66
N ILE A 370 -5.23 11.65 14.48
CA ILE A 370 -6.07 10.54 14.06
C ILE A 370 -7.44 11.06 13.59
N VAL A 371 -8.06 10.37 12.63
CA VAL A 371 -9.46 10.58 12.23
C VAL A 371 -10.09 9.24 11.94
N ASP A 372 -11.06 8.84 12.77
CA ASP A 372 -11.91 7.67 12.56
C ASP A 372 -13.14 8.04 11.72
N PRO A 373 -13.72 7.12 10.93
CA PRO A 373 -14.91 7.42 10.14
C PRO A 373 -16.21 7.39 10.94
N ALA A 374 -16.22 6.71 12.08
CA ALA A 374 -17.43 6.49 12.85
C ALA A 374 -17.78 7.70 13.72
N VAL A 375 -19.01 8.21 13.57
CA VAL A 375 -19.52 9.36 14.28
C VAL A 375 -20.45 8.90 15.39
N LYS A 376 -20.22 9.34 16.63
CA LYS A 376 -21.10 9.03 17.77
C LYS A 376 -22.54 9.46 17.50
N ALA A 377 -23.47 8.51 17.58
CA ALA A 377 -24.88 8.73 17.28
C ALA A 377 -25.63 9.37 18.47
N GLU A 378 -25.30 10.61 18.76
CA GLU A 378 -25.83 11.36 19.89
C GLU A 378 -26.22 12.78 19.49
N PRO A 379 -27.50 13.21 19.72
CA PRO A 379 -27.92 14.57 19.48
C PRO A 379 -27.08 15.55 20.32
N GLY A 380 -26.67 16.69 19.72
CA GLY A 380 -25.74 17.65 20.32
C GLY A 380 -24.27 17.42 19.93
N ASN A 381 -23.90 16.29 19.34
CA ASN A 381 -22.64 16.12 18.65
C ASN A 381 -22.72 16.86 17.32
N ALA A 382 -21.92 17.91 17.14
CA ALA A 382 -21.97 18.77 15.97
C ALA A 382 -21.77 18.02 14.64
N VAL A 383 -20.86 17.03 14.62
CA VAL A 383 -20.63 16.20 13.43
C VAL A 383 -21.82 15.29 13.12
N TYR A 384 -22.45 14.73 14.16
CA TYR A 384 -23.66 13.93 13.99
C TYR A 384 -24.84 14.78 13.49
N ASP A 385 -25.07 15.93 14.13
CA ASP A 385 -26.21 16.81 13.77
C ASP A 385 -26.06 17.39 12.37
N SER A 386 -24.85 17.85 11.99
CA SER A 386 -24.58 18.33 10.63
C SER A 386 -24.67 17.19 9.58
N GLY A 387 -24.17 15.99 9.92
CA GLY A 387 -24.24 14.82 9.04
C GLY A 387 -25.70 14.33 8.82
N LEU A 388 -26.58 14.49 9.84
CA LEU A 388 -28.02 14.24 9.67
C LEU A 388 -28.65 15.26 8.71
N ALA A 389 -28.28 16.54 8.82
CA ALA A 389 -28.78 17.59 7.95
C ALA A 389 -28.35 17.40 6.49
N GLU A 390 -27.17 16.84 6.26
CA GLU A 390 -26.61 16.51 4.95
C GLU A 390 -27.05 15.15 4.42
N ASP A 391 -27.86 14.35 5.18
CA ASP A 391 -28.18 12.95 4.87
C ASP A 391 -26.94 12.11 4.56
N ALA A 392 -25.90 12.31 5.37
CA ALA A 392 -24.56 11.80 5.09
C ALA A 392 -24.34 10.34 5.48
N PHE A 393 -25.23 9.74 6.29
CA PHE A 393 -24.95 8.46 6.91
C PHE A 393 -25.57 7.27 6.19
N VAL A 394 -24.86 6.15 6.17
CA VAL A 394 -25.28 4.87 5.62
C VAL A 394 -26.61 4.41 6.24
N ARG A 395 -27.53 3.91 5.39
CA ARG A 395 -28.87 3.45 5.78
C ARG A 395 -29.07 1.97 5.45
N ASP A 396 -30.00 1.32 6.17
CA ASP A 396 -30.48 -0.01 5.81
C ASP A 396 -31.54 0.05 4.70
N GLY A 397 -31.98 -1.11 4.21
CA GLY A 397 -32.99 -1.20 3.15
C GLY A 397 -34.38 -0.62 3.53
N SER A 398 -34.61 -0.29 4.81
CA SER A 398 -35.82 0.38 5.29
C SER A 398 -35.67 1.89 5.49
N GLY A 399 -34.51 2.46 5.12
CA GLY A 399 -34.17 3.86 5.28
C GLY A 399 -33.69 4.29 6.68
N ARG A 400 -33.52 3.35 7.61
CA ARG A 400 -33.02 3.64 8.97
C ARG A 400 -31.48 3.72 8.94
N LEU A 401 -30.93 4.57 9.82
CA LEU A 401 -29.48 4.66 9.99
C LEU A 401 -28.88 3.32 10.40
N VAL A 402 -27.82 2.90 9.72
CA VAL A 402 -27.00 1.77 10.14
C VAL A 402 -26.19 2.21 11.36
N ARG A 403 -26.29 1.46 12.45
CA ARG A 403 -25.57 1.73 13.70
C ARG A 403 -24.61 0.60 14.02
N GLY A 404 -23.35 0.97 14.24
CA GLY A 404 -22.31 0.10 14.77
C GLY A 404 -21.86 0.53 16.17
N VAL A 405 -20.80 -0.10 16.66
CA VAL A 405 -20.21 0.20 17.97
C VAL A 405 -18.70 0.31 17.79
N VAL A 406 -18.14 1.45 18.18
CA VAL A 406 -16.69 1.70 18.26
C VAL A 406 -16.35 2.43 19.56
N TRP A 407 -15.25 3.12 19.65
CA TRP A 407 -14.73 3.74 20.88
C TRP A 407 -15.74 4.67 21.59
N PRO A 408 -16.42 5.63 20.92
CA PRO A 408 -17.40 6.49 21.60
C PRO A 408 -18.72 5.76 21.93
N GLY A 409 -18.88 4.51 21.54
CA GLY A 409 -20.08 3.70 21.73
C GLY A 409 -20.89 3.53 20.46
N GLU A 410 -22.23 3.69 20.50
CA GLU A 410 -23.09 3.57 19.33
C GLU A 410 -22.80 4.69 18.34
N SER A 411 -22.47 4.32 17.09
CA SER A 411 -22.00 5.24 16.08
C SER A 411 -22.66 4.97 14.73
N VAL A 412 -22.66 6.00 13.86
CA VAL A 412 -23.09 5.95 12.46
C VAL A 412 -21.88 6.20 11.55
N TYR A 413 -22.03 5.88 10.27
CA TYR A 413 -20.93 5.87 9.31
C TYR A 413 -21.28 6.72 8.09
N PRO A 414 -20.46 7.70 7.67
CA PRO A 414 -20.67 8.44 6.44
C PRO A 414 -20.64 7.52 5.21
N ASP A 415 -21.47 7.84 4.22
CA ASP A 415 -21.42 7.15 2.92
C ASP A 415 -20.46 7.86 1.97
N PHE A 416 -19.17 7.56 2.08
CA PHE A 416 -18.15 8.15 1.22
C PHE A 416 -18.27 7.79 -0.27
N THR A 417 -19.22 6.93 -0.66
CA THR A 417 -19.54 6.68 -2.06
C THR A 417 -20.46 7.76 -2.66
N HIS A 418 -20.88 8.75 -1.86
CA HIS A 418 -21.66 9.90 -2.30
C HIS A 418 -20.79 11.17 -2.35
N ALA A 419 -20.77 11.87 -3.49
CA ALA A 419 -19.91 13.05 -3.70
C ALA A 419 -20.14 14.15 -2.64
N ARG A 420 -21.44 14.53 -2.39
CA ARG A 420 -21.78 15.55 -1.38
C ARG A 420 -21.33 15.17 0.05
N VAL A 421 -21.35 13.88 0.39
CA VAL A 421 -20.85 13.42 1.69
C VAL A 421 -19.35 13.59 1.79
N ARG A 422 -18.61 13.37 0.70
CA ARG A 422 -17.17 13.64 0.66
C ARG A 422 -16.87 15.14 0.83
N GLU A 423 -17.60 16.02 0.18
CA GLU A 423 -17.47 17.49 0.33
C GLU A 423 -17.73 17.91 1.78
N TRP A 424 -18.86 17.45 2.37
CA TRP A 424 -19.17 17.71 3.76
C TRP A 424 -18.07 17.24 4.71
N TRP A 425 -17.61 15.99 4.58
CA TRP A 425 -16.56 15.45 5.46
C TRP A 425 -15.23 16.19 5.27
N GLY A 426 -14.87 16.54 4.05
CA GLY A 426 -13.69 17.33 3.72
C GLY A 426 -13.71 18.71 4.41
N SER A 427 -14.87 19.35 4.53
CA SER A 427 -15.01 20.63 5.19
C SER A 427 -14.75 20.60 6.71
N LEU A 428 -14.93 19.44 7.36
CA LEU A 428 -14.71 19.26 8.81
C LEU A 428 -13.23 19.39 9.21
N TYR A 429 -12.30 19.27 8.28
CA TYR A 429 -10.87 19.44 8.55
C TYR A 429 -10.48 20.90 8.82
N ALA A 430 -11.34 21.88 8.49
CA ALA A 430 -11.06 23.31 8.72
C ALA A 430 -10.72 23.61 10.18
N GLU A 431 -11.49 23.04 11.12
CA GLU A 431 -11.23 23.24 12.56
C GLU A 431 -9.91 22.57 12.99
N ARG A 432 -9.58 21.41 12.41
CA ARG A 432 -8.32 20.72 12.69
C ARG A 432 -7.12 21.55 12.27
N LEU A 433 -7.16 22.11 11.05
CA LEU A 433 -6.12 23.02 10.58
C LEU A 433 -6.01 24.26 11.45
N ALA A 434 -7.14 24.86 11.85
CA ALA A 434 -7.15 26.01 12.79
C ALA A 434 -6.57 25.68 14.17
N GLN A 435 -6.64 24.42 14.60
CA GLN A 435 -6.00 23.92 15.81
C GLN A 435 -4.49 23.65 15.65
N GLY A 436 -3.94 23.75 14.43
CA GLY A 436 -2.53 23.63 14.11
C GLY A 436 -2.07 22.23 13.71
N PHE A 437 -2.99 21.30 13.46
CA PHE A 437 -2.62 20.01 12.87
C PHE A 437 -2.14 20.19 11.43
N ALA A 438 -1.05 19.51 11.08
CA ALA A 438 -0.42 19.58 9.76
C ALA A 438 -0.63 18.29 8.94
N GLY A 439 -1.18 17.25 9.52
CA GLY A 439 -1.42 15.97 8.85
C GLY A 439 -2.42 15.12 9.60
N PHE A 440 -2.88 14.06 8.91
CA PHE A 440 -3.96 13.22 9.44
C PHE A 440 -3.70 11.75 9.12
N TRP A 441 -4.10 10.87 10.04
CA TRP A 441 -4.08 9.43 9.83
C TRP A 441 -5.46 8.84 10.06
N HIS A 442 -5.92 8.09 9.04
CA HIS A 442 -7.24 7.50 9.03
C HIS A 442 -7.19 6.10 9.60
N ASP A 443 -7.89 5.89 10.68
CA ASP A 443 -7.98 4.61 11.35
C ASP A 443 -9.42 4.05 11.31
N MET A 444 -9.60 2.77 11.58
CA MET A 444 -10.90 2.10 11.70
C MET A 444 -11.77 2.13 10.43
N ASN A 445 -11.18 2.41 9.27
CA ASN A 445 -11.90 2.72 8.03
C ASN A 445 -12.00 1.57 7.02
N GLU A 446 -12.00 0.32 7.47
CA GLU A 446 -12.33 -0.88 6.67
C GLU A 446 -13.77 -0.90 6.13
N PRO A 447 -14.84 -0.36 6.77
CA PRO A 447 -15.01 0.26 8.08
C PRO A 447 -15.21 -0.76 9.19
N THR A 448 -14.62 -0.49 10.36
CA THR A 448 -14.73 -1.35 11.53
C THR A 448 -15.95 -1.03 12.38
N SER A 449 -16.61 -2.07 12.86
CA SER A 449 -17.63 -2.03 13.92
C SER A 449 -17.39 -3.22 14.84
N PHE A 450 -17.19 -2.97 16.13
CA PHE A 450 -16.97 -4.02 17.11
C PHE A 450 -18.19 -4.92 17.24
N THR A 451 -17.99 -6.22 17.13
CA THR A 451 -19.03 -7.24 17.23
C THR A 451 -18.56 -8.43 18.05
N ALA A 452 -19.47 -9.03 18.81
CA ALA A 452 -19.15 -10.23 19.60
C ALA A 452 -18.95 -11.48 18.73
N PHE A 453 -19.49 -11.49 17.52
CA PHE A 453 -19.35 -12.57 16.54
C PHE A 453 -19.64 -12.10 15.12
N GLY A 454 -19.14 -12.87 14.16
CA GLY A 454 -19.23 -12.56 12.73
C GLY A 454 -18.18 -11.52 12.30
N GLU A 455 -18.38 -10.83 11.18
CA GLU A 455 -17.42 -9.86 10.66
C GLU A 455 -17.51 -8.54 11.42
N SER A 456 -16.37 -7.94 11.74
CA SER A 456 -16.28 -6.66 12.45
C SER A 456 -16.48 -5.47 11.51
N THR A 457 -17.61 -5.44 10.80
CA THR A 457 -17.95 -4.37 9.87
C THR A 457 -19.46 -4.13 9.80
N LEU A 458 -19.89 -3.24 8.92
CA LEU A 458 -21.30 -2.93 8.68
C LEU A 458 -22.08 -4.14 8.12
N PRO A 459 -23.43 -4.15 8.20
CA PRO A 459 -24.21 -5.15 7.50
C PRO A 459 -23.90 -5.16 6.00
N ARG A 460 -23.74 -6.33 5.41
CA ARG A 460 -23.53 -6.48 3.96
C ARG A 460 -24.72 -5.95 3.14
N SER A 461 -25.91 -5.92 3.74
CA SER A 461 -27.15 -5.37 3.16
C SER A 461 -27.29 -3.84 3.31
N ALA A 462 -26.37 -3.16 4.01
CA ALA A 462 -26.38 -1.71 4.16
C ALA A 462 -26.35 -1.02 2.79
N ARG A 463 -27.11 0.06 2.63
CA ARG A 463 -27.28 0.75 1.36
C ARG A 463 -26.28 1.89 1.21
N HIS A 464 -25.68 1.98 0.04
CA HIS A 464 -24.72 2.99 -0.35
C HIS A 464 -25.13 3.64 -1.68
N SER A 465 -24.73 4.89 -1.86
CA SER A 465 -24.99 5.66 -3.09
C SER A 465 -24.27 5.10 -4.31
N LEU A 466 -23.01 4.64 -4.15
CA LEU A 466 -22.15 4.14 -5.23
C LEU A 466 -22.14 5.08 -6.45
N GLU A 467 -21.82 6.37 -6.21
CA GLU A 467 -21.85 7.45 -7.22
C GLU A 467 -23.23 7.59 -7.90
N GLY A 468 -24.31 7.43 -7.14
CA GLY A 468 -25.69 7.57 -7.60
C GLY A 468 -26.29 6.33 -8.28
N ARG A 469 -25.52 5.26 -8.48
CA ARG A 469 -26.03 3.99 -9.05
C ARG A 469 -26.88 3.21 -8.04
N GLY A 470 -26.64 3.42 -6.78
CA GLY A 470 -27.18 2.63 -5.68
C GLY A 470 -26.65 1.20 -5.62
N GLY A 471 -26.59 0.66 -4.44
CA GLY A 471 -26.14 -0.70 -4.19
C GLY A 471 -26.01 -0.99 -2.70
N ASP A 472 -25.21 -1.97 -2.36
CA ASP A 472 -25.04 -2.36 -0.96
C ASP A 472 -23.57 -2.48 -0.54
N HIS A 473 -23.37 -2.77 0.73
CA HIS A 473 -22.06 -2.82 1.36
C HIS A 473 -21.13 -3.88 0.77
N ARG A 474 -21.63 -4.88 0.05
CA ARG A 474 -20.81 -5.89 -0.62
C ARG A 474 -19.94 -5.30 -1.73
N GLU A 475 -20.42 -4.22 -2.40
CA GLU A 475 -19.64 -3.46 -3.39
C GLU A 475 -18.87 -2.29 -2.75
N ALA A 476 -19.46 -1.61 -1.74
CA ALA A 476 -18.91 -0.41 -1.14
C ALA A 476 -17.76 -0.67 -0.16
N HIS A 477 -17.72 -1.82 0.49
CA HIS A 477 -16.83 -2.12 1.62
C HIS A 477 -15.36 -1.86 1.30
N ASN A 478 -14.81 -2.51 0.29
CA ASN A 478 -13.39 -2.42 -0.02
C ASN A 478 -12.95 -1.03 -0.53
N VAL A 479 -13.89 -0.20 -0.98
CA VAL A 479 -13.62 1.18 -1.46
C VAL A 479 -14.00 2.26 -0.45
N TYR A 480 -14.48 1.89 0.71
CA TYR A 480 -14.91 2.83 1.75
C TYR A 480 -13.77 3.76 2.18
N ALA A 481 -12.61 3.19 2.53
CA ALA A 481 -11.43 3.94 2.94
C ALA A 481 -10.86 4.82 1.80
N LEU A 482 -10.92 4.36 0.56
CA LEU A 482 -10.55 5.17 -0.60
C LEU A 482 -11.40 6.43 -0.70
N GLY A 483 -12.73 6.31 -0.51
CA GLY A 483 -13.64 7.45 -0.49
C GLY A 483 -13.35 8.44 0.64
N MET A 484 -13.03 7.93 1.85
CA MET A 484 -12.62 8.75 2.98
C MET A 484 -11.30 9.50 2.72
N ALA A 485 -10.28 8.81 2.20
CA ALA A 485 -9.00 9.43 1.89
C ALA A 485 -9.14 10.51 0.80
N ARG A 486 -9.94 10.25 -0.22
CA ARG A 486 -10.28 11.22 -1.26
C ARG A 486 -10.94 12.47 -0.68
N SER A 487 -11.95 12.28 0.18
CA SER A 487 -12.66 13.37 0.86
C SER A 487 -11.72 14.29 1.64
N ALA A 488 -10.84 13.70 2.45
CA ALA A 488 -9.86 14.45 3.23
C ALA A 488 -8.85 15.18 2.34
N TYR A 489 -8.30 14.50 1.34
CA TYR A 489 -7.28 15.09 0.46
C TYR A 489 -7.82 16.26 -0.35
N GLU A 490 -9.01 16.10 -0.95
CA GLU A 490 -9.67 17.15 -1.72
C GLU A 490 -10.03 18.34 -0.81
N GLY A 491 -10.61 18.08 0.37
CA GLY A 491 -10.95 19.13 1.34
C GLY A 491 -9.73 19.89 1.89
N LEU A 492 -8.65 19.18 2.24
CA LEU A 492 -7.41 19.81 2.69
C LEU A 492 -6.77 20.68 1.63
N ARG A 493 -6.81 20.27 0.36
CA ARG A 493 -6.31 21.11 -0.76
C ARG A 493 -7.10 22.40 -0.95
N GLU A 494 -8.39 22.38 -0.67
CA GLU A 494 -9.24 23.57 -0.73
C GLU A 494 -9.03 24.48 0.47
N LEU A 495 -8.87 23.90 1.66
CA LEU A 495 -8.70 24.63 2.92
C LEU A 495 -7.31 25.24 3.09
N ASP A 496 -6.27 24.53 2.65
CA ASP A 496 -4.87 25.00 2.66
C ASP A 496 -4.19 24.72 1.30
N PRO A 497 -4.42 25.61 0.32
CA PRO A 497 -3.88 25.43 -1.03
C PRO A 497 -2.36 25.64 -1.14
N GLN A 498 -1.68 26.06 -0.08
CA GLN A 498 -0.25 26.34 -0.10
C GLN A 498 0.60 25.12 0.27
N GLU A 499 0.11 24.27 1.16
CA GLU A 499 0.84 23.10 1.65
C GLU A 499 0.27 21.80 1.02
N ARG A 500 1.13 20.82 0.76
CA ARG A 500 0.70 19.49 0.32
C ARG A 500 0.06 18.75 1.49
N PRO A 501 -1.15 18.16 1.35
CA PRO A 501 -1.76 17.35 2.39
C PRO A 501 -0.88 16.14 2.77
N PHE A 502 -0.75 15.88 4.06
CA PHE A 502 -0.19 14.64 4.56
C PHE A 502 -1.29 13.75 5.11
N LEU A 503 -1.52 12.65 4.42
CA LEU A 503 -2.50 11.63 4.77
C LEU A 503 -1.88 10.24 4.67
N PHE A 504 -2.22 9.36 5.60
CA PHE A 504 -2.03 7.93 5.46
C PHE A 504 -3.17 7.17 6.14
N SER A 505 -3.44 5.97 5.68
CA SER A 505 -4.67 5.25 6.01
C SER A 505 -4.40 3.80 6.38
N ARG A 506 -5.15 3.27 7.36
CA ARG A 506 -5.07 1.85 7.73
C ARG A 506 -5.64 0.95 6.64
N SER A 507 -6.77 1.35 6.08
CA SER A 507 -7.41 0.63 4.98
C SER A 507 -7.37 1.42 3.67
N GLY A 508 -7.63 0.76 2.54
CA GLY A 508 -7.55 1.40 1.23
C GLY A 508 -7.96 0.48 0.08
N TRP A 509 -7.81 0.98 -1.11
CA TRP A 509 -8.10 0.29 -2.37
C TRP A 509 -7.14 0.74 -3.47
N ALA A 510 -7.13 0.04 -4.61
CA ALA A 510 -6.38 0.46 -5.80
C ALA A 510 -6.70 1.93 -6.17
N GLY A 511 -5.68 2.75 -6.31
CA GLY A 511 -5.80 4.18 -6.55
C GLY A 511 -5.69 5.06 -5.30
N MET A 512 -5.57 4.48 -4.09
CA MET A 512 -5.42 5.25 -2.85
C MET A 512 -4.15 6.10 -2.81
N GLN A 513 -3.11 5.71 -3.53
CA GLN A 513 -1.85 6.44 -3.61
C GLN A 513 -2.02 7.89 -4.07
N ARG A 514 -3.10 8.22 -4.80
CA ARG A 514 -3.43 9.60 -5.21
C ARG A 514 -3.62 10.54 -4.03
N TYR A 515 -4.04 10.00 -2.91
CA TYR A 515 -4.49 10.74 -1.73
C TYR A 515 -3.58 10.61 -0.53
N GLY A 516 -2.66 9.67 -0.53
CA GLY A 516 -1.72 9.48 0.57
C GLY A 516 -1.10 8.09 0.60
N GLY A 517 -0.58 7.73 1.77
CA GLY A 517 0.07 6.44 2.02
C GLY A 517 -0.74 5.49 2.89
N ALA A 518 -0.03 4.50 3.43
CA ALA A 518 -0.60 3.50 4.32
C ALA A 518 0.38 3.16 5.46
N TRP A 519 -0.11 2.46 6.49
CA TRP A 519 0.77 1.76 7.41
C TRP A 519 0.33 0.31 7.57
N SER A 520 1.12 -0.46 8.30
CA SER A 520 0.85 -1.89 8.46
C SER A 520 -0.44 -2.21 9.20
N GLY A 521 -1.03 -1.24 9.94
CA GLY A 521 -2.00 -1.52 10.98
C GLY A 521 -1.32 -2.15 12.22
N ASP A 522 -2.10 -2.80 13.05
CA ASP A 522 -1.71 -3.29 14.38
C ASP A 522 -0.84 -4.55 14.30
N VAL A 523 0.46 -4.38 14.03
CA VAL A 523 1.40 -5.50 13.91
C VAL A 523 1.83 -6.03 15.28
N ALA A 524 1.85 -7.35 15.46
CA ALA A 524 2.28 -7.99 16.71
C ALA A 524 3.76 -7.71 17.02
N THR A 525 4.05 -7.42 18.28
CA THR A 525 5.42 -7.25 18.77
C THR A 525 6.13 -8.61 18.81
N GLY A 526 7.19 -8.75 18.04
CA GLY A 526 7.96 -9.97 17.90
C GLY A 526 8.75 -10.02 16.59
N TRP A 527 9.70 -10.94 16.49
CA TRP A 527 10.48 -11.15 15.27
C TRP A 527 9.61 -11.51 14.06
N PRO A 528 8.53 -12.31 14.21
CA PRO A 528 7.59 -12.52 13.11
C PRO A 528 6.89 -11.23 12.64
N GLY A 529 6.53 -10.33 13.56
CA GLY A 529 5.95 -9.03 13.24
C GLY A 529 6.94 -8.11 12.51
N LEU A 530 8.21 -8.11 12.90
CA LEU A 530 9.28 -7.41 12.19
C LEU A 530 9.40 -7.90 10.73
N ARG A 531 9.37 -9.22 10.50
CA ARG A 531 9.37 -9.80 9.15
C ARG A 531 8.13 -9.41 8.36
N ALA A 532 6.95 -9.49 8.98
CA ALA A 532 5.68 -9.10 8.36
C ALA A 532 5.68 -7.61 7.95
N SER A 533 6.34 -6.74 8.72
CA SER A 533 6.48 -5.31 8.40
C SER A 533 7.16 -5.08 7.05
N LEU A 534 8.27 -5.77 6.80
CA LEU A 534 8.96 -5.69 5.51
C LEU A 534 8.09 -6.25 4.37
N SER A 535 7.41 -7.36 4.63
CA SER A 535 6.50 -8.00 3.66
C SER A 535 5.37 -7.06 3.21
N LEU A 536 4.74 -6.36 4.17
CA LEU A 536 3.67 -5.40 3.87
C LEU A 536 4.16 -4.23 3.04
N VAL A 537 5.30 -3.62 3.40
CA VAL A 537 5.86 -2.48 2.66
C VAL A 537 6.19 -2.86 1.22
N LEU A 538 6.83 -4.02 1.00
CA LEU A 538 7.13 -4.53 -0.33
C LEU A 538 5.85 -4.82 -1.13
N GLY A 539 4.88 -5.52 -0.53
CA GLY A 539 3.62 -5.87 -1.16
C GLY A 539 2.79 -4.65 -1.57
N LEU A 540 2.65 -3.67 -0.67
CA LEU A 540 1.96 -2.41 -0.95
C LEU A 540 2.65 -1.60 -2.05
N GLY A 541 3.99 -1.53 -2.03
CA GLY A 541 4.78 -0.88 -3.09
C GLY A 541 4.51 -1.48 -4.46
N LEU A 542 4.44 -2.81 -4.57
CA LEU A 542 4.13 -3.54 -5.81
C LEU A 542 2.65 -3.41 -6.24
N CYS A 543 1.76 -2.99 -5.33
CA CYS A 543 0.37 -2.62 -5.64
C CYS A 543 0.20 -1.13 -5.98
N GLY A 544 1.29 -0.35 -6.01
CA GLY A 544 1.28 1.08 -6.36
C GLY A 544 1.12 2.04 -5.18
N VAL A 545 1.27 1.56 -3.94
CA VAL A 545 1.27 2.38 -2.71
C VAL A 545 2.71 2.50 -2.20
N PRO A 546 3.50 3.43 -2.72
CA PRO A 546 4.94 3.50 -2.45
C PRO A 546 5.30 4.07 -1.07
N TYR A 547 4.42 4.89 -0.48
CA TYR A 547 4.62 5.49 0.84
C TYR A 547 3.91 4.65 1.90
N SER A 548 4.67 3.85 2.63
CA SER A 548 4.14 3.02 3.73
C SER A 548 5.23 2.68 4.74
N GLY A 549 4.82 2.21 5.92
CA GLY A 549 5.72 1.74 6.96
C GLY A 549 4.96 1.03 8.09
N PRO A 550 5.65 0.33 8.99
CA PRO A 550 5.04 -0.35 10.14
C PRO A 550 4.91 0.56 11.36
N ASP A 551 4.21 0.06 12.37
CA ASP A 551 4.37 0.53 13.75
C ASP A 551 5.69 -0.01 14.30
N VAL A 552 6.73 0.82 14.32
CA VAL A 552 8.07 0.44 14.73
C VAL A 552 8.09 0.03 16.20
N GLY A 553 8.58 -1.16 16.47
CA GLY A 553 8.57 -1.78 17.79
C GLY A 553 7.37 -2.69 18.06
N GLY A 554 6.44 -2.75 17.10
CA GLY A 554 5.17 -3.48 17.23
C GLY A 554 4.11 -2.72 18.01
N PHE A 555 2.83 -2.93 17.63
CA PHE A 555 1.71 -2.19 18.20
C PHE A 555 1.39 -2.62 19.63
N ASP A 556 1.38 -3.92 19.91
CA ASP A 556 1.00 -4.46 21.23
C ASP A 556 2.19 -5.12 21.93
N GLY A 557 2.14 -5.19 23.27
CA GLY A 557 3.21 -5.80 24.08
C GLY A 557 4.44 -4.89 24.24
N SER A 558 5.56 -5.51 24.66
CA SER A 558 6.83 -4.82 24.90
C SER A 558 7.96 -5.57 24.20
N PRO A 559 8.66 -4.96 23.24
CA PRO A 559 9.79 -5.58 22.59
C PRO A 559 10.99 -5.69 23.54
N SER A 560 11.85 -6.68 23.32
CA SER A 560 13.19 -6.66 23.90
C SER A 560 14.00 -5.49 23.35
N PRO A 561 15.05 -5.02 24.07
CA PRO A 561 15.93 -3.95 23.56
C PRO A 561 16.49 -4.23 22.18
N GLU A 562 16.94 -5.47 21.91
CA GLU A 562 17.45 -5.87 20.60
C GLU A 562 16.36 -5.80 19.51
N LEU A 563 15.19 -6.39 19.75
CA LEU A 563 14.09 -6.38 18.80
C LEU A 563 13.66 -4.96 18.47
N TYR A 564 13.53 -4.09 19.49
CA TYR A 564 13.21 -2.67 19.29
C TYR A 564 14.24 -2.00 18.40
N LEU A 565 15.52 -2.15 18.70
CA LEU A 565 16.60 -1.50 17.95
C LEU A 565 16.67 -2.01 16.50
N ARG A 566 16.53 -3.31 16.26
CA ARG A 566 16.52 -3.87 14.90
C ARG A 566 15.32 -3.36 14.08
N TRP A 567 14.16 -3.19 14.72
CA TRP A 567 12.99 -2.59 14.07
C TRP A 567 13.18 -1.10 13.80
N PHE A 568 13.77 -0.39 14.76
CA PHE A 568 14.08 1.02 14.63
C PHE A 568 15.09 1.29 13.50
N GLN A 569 16.14 0.47 13.42
CA GLN A 569 17.11 0.49 12.32
C GLN A 569 16.46 0.24 10.96
N LEU A 570 15.57 -0.75 10.86
CA LEU A 570 14.78 -0.98 9.63
C LEU A 570 13.91 0.24 9.31
N GLY A 571 13.21 0.80 10.29
CA GLY A 571 12.35 1.97 10.14
C GLY A 571 13.05 3.16 9.50
N ALA A 572 14.34 3.36 9.81
CA ALA A 572 15.14 4.44 9.24
C ALA A 572 15.31 4.35 7.71
N TYR A 573 15.10 3.17 7.10
CA TYR A 573 15.18 2.94 5.66
C TYR A 573 13.82 2.70 4.99
N LEU A 574 12.70 2.85 5.74
CA LEU A 574 11.36 2.76 5.18
C LEU A 574 10.75 4.14 4.94
N PRO A 575 9.82 4.31 3.98
CA PRO A 575 9.24 5.60 3.65
C PRO A 575 8.58 6.29 4.84
N LEU A 576 7.63 5.63 5.51
CA LEU A 576 7.05 6.08 6.78
C LEU A 576 7.87 5.48 7.93
N PHE A 577 8.56 6.33 8.67
CA PHE A 577 9.30 5.97 9.87
C PHE A 577 8.55 6.48 11.11
N ARG A 578 7.66 5.66 11.65
CA ARG A 578 6.82 5.98 12.79
C ARG A 578 6.95 4.93 13.89
N THR A 579 7.35 5.35 15.09
CA THR A 579 7.18 4.55 16.30
C THR A 579 5.75 4.72 16.82
N HIS A 580 5.08 3.60 17.11
CA HIS A 580 3.72 3.61 17.63
C HIS A 580 3.44 2.37 18.49
N ALA A 581 2.57 2.50 19.48
CA ALA A 581 2.16 1.39 20.33
C ALA A 581 0.79 1.63 20.95
N SER A 582 0.12 0.53 21.32
CA SER A 582 -1.16 0.55 22.03
C SER A 582 -1.06 1.13 23.45
N LEU A 583 -2.21 1.47 24.02
CA LEU A 583 -2.32 2.03 25.36
C LEU A 583 -1.66 1.15 26.43
N ARG A 584 -1.77 -0.18 26.29
CA ARG A 584 -1.26 -1.16 27.28
C ARG A 584 0.15 -1.65 26.98
N ALA A 585 0.71 -1.28 25.83
CA ALA A 585 2.06 -1.65 25.45
C ALA A 585 3.12 -0.87 26.22
N GLY A 586 4.34 -1.38 26.25
CA GLY A 586 5.52 -0.64 26.71
C GLY A 586 5.75 0.62 25.87
N ARG A 587 6.52 1.55 26.40
CA ARG A 587 6.89 2.79 25.68
C ARG A 587 7.84 2.47 24.52
N ARG A 588 7.90 3.40 23.56
CA ARG A 588 8.72 3.24 22.32
C ARG A 588 9.75 4.35 22.16
N GLU A 589 9.93 5.20 23.17
CA GLU A 589 11.00 6.17 23.19
C GLU A 589 12.36 5.46 23.31
N PRO A 590 13.39 5.83 22.51
CA PRO A 590 14.67 5.10 22.50
C PRO A 590 15.35 4.98 23.87
N TRP A 591 15.19 5.94 24.75
CA TRP A 591 15.80 5.96 26.08
C TRP A 591 15.16 5.00 27.10
N GLU A 592 14.02 4.41 26.80
CA GLU A 592 13.36 3.40 27.64
C GLU A 592 14.05 2.01 27.56
N PHE A 593 14.98 1.82 26.62
CA PHE A 593 15.61 0.54 26.32
C PHE A 593 17.10 0.47 26.75
N GLY A 594 17.61 1.49 27.42
CA GLY A 594 18.99 1.59 27.90
C GLY A 594 19.92 2.39 26.99
N GLU A 595 21.08 2.77 27.52
CA GLU A 595 22.01 3.70 26.88
C GLU A 595 22.56 3.16 25.54
N ASP A 596 22.89 1.86 25.46
CA ASP A 596 23.40 1.24 24.21
C ASP A 596 22.37 1.35 23.08
N VAL A 597 21.09 1.08 23.39
CA VAL A 597 20.00 1.22 22.41
C VAL A 597 19.79 2.67 22.04
N LEU A 598 19.86 3.59 23.01
CA LEU A 598 19.71 5.04 22.76
C LEU A 598 20.82 5.53 21.81
N GLU A 599 22.07 5.13 22.02
CA GLU A 599 23.18 5.52 21.15
C GLU A 599 22.99 5.01 19.70
N HIS A 600 22.62 3.74 19.55
CA HIS A 600 22.41 3.16 18.21
C HIS A 600 21.13 3.66 17.53
N ALA A 601 20.09 3.95 18.29
CA ALA A 601 18.88 4.61 17.77
C ALA A 601 19.18 6.04 17.32
N ARG A 602 20.03 6.78 18.06
CA ARG A 602 20.53 8.11 17.66
C ARG A 602 21.24 8.01 16.30
N ALA A 603 22.13 7.03 16.12
CA ALA A 603 22.85 6.82 14.88
C ALA A 603 21.87 6.54 13.70
N ALA A 604 20.83 5.74 13.93
CA ALA A 604 19.79 5.48 12.94
C ALA A 604 18.98 6.74 12.58
N LEU A 605 18.65 7.60 13.55
CA LEU A 605 17.97 8.88 13.31
C LEU A 605 18.86 9.89 12.55
N VAL A 606 20.14 9.95 12.88
CA VAL A 606 21.12 10.79 12.15
C VAL A 606 21.24 10.32 10.71
N GLU A 607 21.34 9.01 10.47
CA GLU A 607 21.38 8.44 9.12
C GLU A 607 20.08 8.71 8.37
N ARG A 608 18.88 8.59 9.01
CA ARG A 608 17.62 8.97 8.38
C ARG A 608 17.61 10.43 7.94
N ARG A 609 18.09 11.32 8.80
CA ARG A 609 18.19 12.77 8.47
C ARG A 609 19.15 13.00 7.33
N ARG A 610 20.29 12.33 7.33
CA ARG A 610 21.27 12.38 6.24
C ARG A 610 20.66 11.96 4.89
N LEU A 611 19.81 10.94 4.89
CA LEU A 611 19.15 10.39 3.70
C LEU A 611 17.87 11.12 3.27
N LEU A 612 17.41 12.16 3.97
CA LEU A 612 16.17 12.87 3.59
C LEU A 612 16.17 13.38 2.15
N PRO A 613 17.27 13.95 1.60
CA PRO A 613 17.31 14.32 0.18
C PRO A 613 17.10 13.13 -0.76
N TYR A 614 17.62 11.96 -0.41
CA TYR A 614 17.42 10.75 -1.19
C TYR A 614 15.96 10.27 -1.10
N PHE A 615 15.35 10.28 0.09
CA PHE A 615 13.93 9.95 0.23
C PHE A 615 13.02 10.89 -0.54
N MET A 616 13.33 12.19 -0.56
CA MET A 616 12.57 13.15 -1.38
C MET A 616 12.74 12.90 -2.88
N THR A 617 13.94 12.53 -3.31
CA THR A 617 14.21 12.10 -4.69
C THR A 617 13.37 10.87 -5.04
N LEU A 618 13.32 9.87 -4.16
CA LEU A 618 12.50 8.67 -4.35
C LEU A 618 10.99 8.98 -4.35
N ALA A 619 10.54 9.95 -3.54
CA ALA A 619 9.16 10.42 -3.53
C ALA A 619 8.75 11.03 -4.86
N LEU A 620 9.59 11.90 -5.43
CA LEU A 620 9.35 12.50 -6.74
C LEU A 620 9.42 11.45 -7.87
N LEU A 621 10.35 10.50 -7.78
CA LEU A 621 10.41 9.38 -8.73
C LEU A 621 9.14 8.52 -8.67
N ALA A 622 8.65 8.20 -7.47
CA ALA A 622 7.40 7.47 -7.30
C ALA A 622 6.24 8.22 -7.94
N ARG A 623 6.13 9.53 -7.73
CA ARG A 623 5.11 10.38 -8.36
C ARG A 623 5.20 10.36 -9.89
N ARG A 624 6.40 10.45 -10.45
CA ARG A 624 6.60 10.53 -11.91
C ARG A 624 6.53 9.18 -12.61
N THR A 625 6.87 8.10 -11.91
CA THR A 625 7.09 6.78 -12.55
C THR A 625 6.28 5.64 -11.93
N GLY A 626 5.66 5.84 -10.77
CA GLY A 626 5.02 4.76 -10.00
C GLY A 626 6.01 3.82 -9.30
N ALA A 627 7.32 3.99 -9.46
CA ALA A 627 8.32 3.12 -8.86
C ALA A 627 8.34 3.27 -7.33
N PRO A 628 8.25 2.19 -6.54
CA PRO A 628 8.26 2.29 -5.09
C PRO A 628 9.63 2.70 -4.56
N TYR A 629 9.68 3.27 -3.34
CA TYR A 629 10.93 3.60 -2.65
C TYR A 629 11.68 2.34 -2.25
N VAL A 630 10.94 1.40 -1.68
CA VAL A 630 11.41 0.07 -1.25
C VAL A 630 11.05 -0.95 -2.33
N ARG A 631 12.06 -1.61 -2.88
CA ARG A 631 11.93 -2.49 -4.04
C ARG A 631 12.47 -3.87 -3.72
N PRO A 632 11.85 -4.96 -4.20
CA PRO A 632 12.45 -6.29 -4.06
C PRO A 632 13.77 -6.37 -4.84
N LEU A 633 14.67 -7.27 -4.44
CA LEU A 633 16.00 -7.39 -5.05
C LEU A 633 15.93 -7.74 -6.55
N TRP A 634 14.91 -8.45 -6.97
CA TRP A 634 14.70 -8.80 -8.39
C TRP A 634 14.23 -7.63 -9.27
N TRP A 635 13.95 -6.45 -8.71
CA TRP A 635 13.40 -5.29 -9.43
C TRP A 635 14.16 -4.92 -10.70
N ALA A 636 15.49 -4.91 -10.65
CA ALA A 636 16.33 -4.56 -11.78
C ALA A 636 16.81 -5.77 -12.60
N ALA A 637 16.60 -6.99 -12.08
CA ALA A 637 17.01 -8.25 -12.69
C ALA A 637 15.95 -9.34 -12.46
N PRO A 638 14.75 -9.17 -13.01
CA PRO A 638 13.63 -10.09 -12.77
C PRO A 638 13.89 -11.48 -13.37
N GLU A 639 14.87 -11.63 -14.26
CA GLU A 639 15.35 -12.91 -14.79
C GLU A 639 16.20 -13.72 -13.81
N ASP A 640 16.75 -13.09 -12.77
CA ASP A 640 17.55 -13.78 -11.76
C ASP A 640 16.62 -14.48 -10.75
N ARG A 641 16.50 -15.80 -10.88
CA ARG A 641 15.59 -16.61 -10.08
C ARG A 641 15.93 -16.59 -8.58
N ALA A 642 17.22 -16.50 -8.22
CA ALA A 642 17.65 -16.45 -6.83
C ALA A 642 17.17 -15.17 -6.14
N LEU A 643 17.10 -14.06 -6.87
CA LEU A 643 16.59 -12.81 -6.35
C LEU A 643 15.07 -12.81 -6.18
N ARG A 644 14.32 -13.55 -7.03
CA ARG A 644 12.85 -13.66 -6.89
C ARG A 644 12.43 -14.31 -5.57
N ASP A 645 13.27 -15.15 -5.02
CA ASP A 645 13.02 -15.86 -3.77
C ASP A 645 13.58 -15.15 -2.54
N CYS A 646 14.23 -13.99 -2.71
CA CYS A 646 14.77 -13.18 -1.63
C CYS A 646 13.66 -12.33 -0.97
N GLU A 647 13.38 -12.59 0.31
CA GLU A 647 12.29 -11.97 1.05
C GLU A 647 12.76 -11.14 2.26
N ASP A 648 14.06 -11.06 2.50
CA ASP A 648 14.66 -10.56 3.72
C ASP A 648 15.67 -9.42 3.53
N ALA A 649 15.76 -8.91 2.31
CA ALA A 649 16.53 -7.74 1.93
C ALA A 649 15.80 -6.98 0.79
N PHE A 650 16.13 -5.72 0.61
CA PHE A 650 15.48 -4.87 -0.38
C PHE A 650 16.42 -3.80 -0.95
N MET A 651 16.06 -3.25 -2.08
CA MET A 651 16.66 -2.04 -2.63
C MET A 651 15.90 -0.80 -2.13
N LEU A 652 16.61 0.17 -1.59
CA LEU A 652 16.11 1.53 -1.41
C LEU A 652 16.46 2.33 -2.66
N GLY A 653 15.48 2.59 -3.51
CA GLY A 653 15.72 3.10 -4.86
C GLY A 653 16.58 2.13 -5.69
N ASP A 654 17.47 2.70 -6.52
CA ASP A 654 18.40 1.94 -7.36
C ASP A 654 19.83 1.89 -6.77
N CYS A 655 20.08 2.65 -5.71
CA CYS A 655 21.43 2.94 -5.23
C CYS A 655 21.84 2.09 -4.01
N LEU A 656 20.92 1.81 -3.09
CA LEU A 656 21.24 1.19 -1.81
C LEU A 656 20.53 -0.16 -1.65
N LEU A 657 21.27 -1.19 -1.25
CA LEU A 657 20.73 -2.48 -0.81
C LEU A 657 20.74 -2.50 0.72
N VAL A 658 19.59 -2.75 1.32
CA VAL A 658 19.39 -2.78 2.77
C VAL A 658 19.11 -4.22 3.20
N ALA A 659 19.89 -4.73 4.16
CA ALA A 659 19.80 -6.10 4.66
C ALA A 659 19.46 -6.13 6.16
N PRO A 660 18.18 -5.98 6.55
CA PRO A 660 17.79 -5.92 7.95
C PRO A 660 18.08 -7.24 8.68
N VAL A 661 18.41 -7.14 9.96
CA VAL A 661 18.49 -8.29 10.85
C VAL A 661 17.09 -8.64 11.33
N LEU A 662 16.63 -9.84 10.99
CA LEU A 662 15.27 -10.30 11.23
C LEU A 662 15.18 -11.46 12.22
N ASP A 663 16.31 -11.87 12.82
CA ASP A 663 16.41 -12.96 13.78
C ASP A 663 17.14 -12.53 15.06
N HIS A 664 16.69 -13.08 16.19
CA HIS A 664 17.27 -12.79 17.50
C HIS A 664 18.73 -13.25 17.59
N GLY A 665 19.59 -12.39 18.13
CA GLY A 665 20.99 -12.68 18.40
C GLY A 665 21.86 -12.82 17.15
N ALA A 666 21.35 -12.48 15.98
CA ALA A 666 22.13 -12.54 14.75
C ALA A 666 23.06 -11.31 14.63
N ASP A 667 24.36 -11.57 14.52
CA ASP A 667 25.42 -10.58 14.29
C ASP A 667 25.96 -10.61 12.84
N ARG A 668 25.38 -11.48 12.02
CA ARG A 668 25.72 -11.62 10.58
C ARG A 668 24.46 -11.84 9.74
N ARG A 669 24.54 -11.44 8.50
CA ARG A 669 23.46 -11.56 7.50
C ARG A 669 23.98 -12.21 6.22
N ALA A 670 23.43 -13.34 5.83
CA ALA A 670 23.58 -13.88 4.49
C ALA A 670 22.66 -13.09 3.54
N VAL A 671 23.19 -12.57 2.46
CA VAL A 671 22.47 -11.75 1.49
C VAL A 671 22.79 -12.20 0.07
N GLN A 672 21.75 -12.38 -0.76
CA GLN A 672 21.90 -12.63 -2.17
C GLN A 672 22.13 -11.30 -2.89
N LEU A 673 23.32 -11.07 -3.44
CA LEU A 673 23.65 -9.85 -4.17
C LEU A 673 23.18 -9.93 -5.63
N PRO A 674 22.52 -8.89 -6.14
CA PRO A 674 22.35 -8.71 -7.57
C PRO A 674 23.71 -8.51 -8.29
N ARG A 675 23.73 -8.78 -9.59
CA ARG A 675 24.93 -8.57 -10.42
C ARG A 675 25.49 -7.15 -10.27
N GLY A 676 26.80 -7.05 -10.06
CA GLY A 676 27.57 -5.81 -9.99
C GLY A 676 28.43 -5.75 -8.74
N ARG A 677 29.17 -4.64 -8.64
CA ARG A 677 30.00 -4.33 -7.48
C ARG A 677 29.20 -3.54 -6.45
N TRP A 678 29.42 -3.85 -5.18
CA TRP A 678 28.77 -3.27 -4.03
C TRP A 678 29.78 -2.85 -2.98
N TYR A 679 29.52 -1.79 -2.28
CA TYR A 679 30.37 -1.27 -1.19
C TYR A 679 29.56 -1.24 0.11
N ASP A 680 30.09 -1.79 1.19
CA ASP A 680 29.53 -1.53 2.53
C ASP A 680 29.62 -0.02 2.81
N THR A 681 28.52 0.61 3.18
CA THR A 681 28.46 2.08 3.34
C THR A 681 29.26 2.59 4.54
N VAL A 682 29.66 1.72 5.46
CA VAL A 682 30.43 2.07 6.65
C VAL A 682 31.90 1.71 6.49
N THR A 683 32.20 0.45 6.10
CA THR A 683 33.57 -0.07 6.03
C THR A 683 34.25 0.14 4.67
N GLU A 684 33.46 0.45 3.63
CA GLU A 684 33.88 0.49 2.20
C GLU A 684 34.40 -0.85 1.67
N GLU A 685 34.14 -1.94 2.40
CA GLU A 685 34.44 -3.30 1.92
C GLU A 685 33.69 -3.59 0.63
N VAL A 686 34.34 -4.31 -0.29
CA VAL A 686 33.83 -4.59 -1.62
C VAL A 686 33.27 -5.99 -1.73
N TYR A 687 32.11 -6.08 -2.32
CA TYR A 687 31.44 -7.33 -2.66
C TYR A 687 31.11 -7.37 -4.15
N GLU A 688 31.25 -8.54 -4.75
CA GLU A 688 30.92 -8.75 -6.16
C GLU A 688 29.71 -9.70 -6.29
N GLY A 689 28.68 -9.28 -7.02
CA GLY A 689 27.53 -10.08 -7.37
C GLY A 689 27.48 -10.47 -8.86
N PRO A 690 26.76 -11.54 -9.24
CA PRO A 690 25.81 -12.30 -8.42
C PRO A 690 26.50 -13.28 -7.45
N ALA A 691 26.23 -13.20 -6.19
CA ALA A 691 26.77 -14.09 -5.17
C ALA A 691 25.93 -14.02 -3.88
N GLN A 692 25.96 -15.07 -3.09
CA GLN A 692 25.55 -15.00 -1.71
C GLN A 692 26.76 -14.59 -0.87
N VAL A 693 26.62 -13.50 -0.09
CA VAL A 693 27.67 -12.98 0.79
C VAL A 693 27.20 -12.98 2.23
N LEU A 694 28.15 -13.04 3.15
CA LEU A 694 27.88 -12.94 4.59
C LEU A 694 28.37 -11.57 5.07
N LEU A 695 27.43 -10.72 5.47
CA LEU A 695 27.70 -9.38 5.97
C LEU A 695 27.76 -9.37 7.50
N ASP A 696 28.70 -8.62 8.08
CA ASP A 696 28.70 -8.34 9.51
C ASP A 696 27.54 -7.40 9.87
N ALA A 697 26.75 -7.79 10.86
CA ALA A 697 25.56 -7.08 11.30
C ALA A 697 25.58 -6.84 12.81
N PRO A 698 26.58 -6.11 13.36
CA PRO A 698 26.64 -5.82 14.77
C PRO A 698 25.38 -5.06 15.21
N LEU A 699 25.09 -5.06 16.51
CA LEU A 699 23.90 -4.38 17.04
C LEU A 699 23.90 -2.87 16.73
N SER A 700 25.08 -2.29 16.57
CA SER A 700 25.26 -0.86 16.29
C SER A 700 24.73 -0.40 14.93
N ARG A 701 24.49 -1.30 13.96
CA ARG A 701 24.05 -0.91 12.61
C ARG A 701 23.26 -1.99 11.89
N ILE A 702 22.47 -1.54 10.91
CA ILE A 702 21.91 -2.37 9.87
C ILE A 702 22.89 -2.41 8.69
N PRO A 703 23.20 -3.57 8.07
CA PRO A 703 24.04 -3.62 6.88
C PRO A 703 23.38 -2.94 5.68
N VAL A 704 24.09 -2.03 5.07
CA VAL A 704 23.68 -1.32 3.86
C VAL A 704 24.82 -1.32 2.87
N LEU A 705 24.52 -1.70 1.63
CA LEU A 705 25.50 -1.71 0.55
C LEU A 705 25.12 -0.67 -0.51
N ALA A 706 26.08 0.14 -0.91
CA ALA A 706 25.93 1.07 -2.03
C ALA A 706 26.39 0.42 -3.34
N ARG A 707 25.61 0.63 -4.40
CA ARG A 707 25.96 0.12 -5.74
C ARG A 707 27.14 0.92 -6.31
N ALA A 708 28.11 0.24 -6.93
CA ALA A 708 29.21 0.92 -7.61
C ALA A 708 28.69 1.87 -8.70
N GLY A 709 29.19 3.08 -8.70
CA GLY A 709 28.77 4.16 -9.59
C GLY A 709 27.55 4.95 -9.11
N ALA A 710 26.89 4.56 -8.01
CA ALA A 710 25.75 5.28 -7.51
C ALA A 710 26.11 6.72 -7.08
N VAL A 711 25.18 7.66 -7.31
CA VAL A 711 25.19 9.01 -6.73
C VAL A 711 23.96 9.12 -5.84
N VAL A 712 24.19 9.30 -4.55
CA VAL A 712 23.13 9.41 -3.53
C VAL A 712 23.12 10.84 -3.01
N PRO A 713 22.03 11.61 -3.18
CA PRO A 713 21.89 12.91 -2.56
C PRO A 713 21.70 12.75 -1.05
N VAL A 714 22.52 13.42 -0.27
CA VAL A 714 22.49 13.37 1.19
C VAL A 714 22.51 14.77 1.79
N GLN A 715 22.14 14.90 3.04
CA GLN A 715 22.35 16.13 3.78
C GLN A 715 23.77 16.16 4.30
N GLY A 716 24.53 17.19 3.92
CA GLY A 716 25.89 17.44 4.40
C GLY A 716 25.92 17.95 5.84
N ASP A 717 27.12 18.06 6.41
CA ASP A 717 27.32 18.50 7.81
C ASP A 717 26.86 19.95 8.04
N ASP A 718 26.85 20.77 7.00
CA ASP A 718 26.33 22.16 7.02
C ASP A 718 24.80 22.25 6.85
N GLY A 719 24.12 21.11 6.71
CA GLY A 719 22.69 21.01 6.45
C GLY A 719 22.29 21.20 4.98
N GLY A 720 23.24 21.51 4.10
CA GLY A 720 23.05 21.63 2.65
C GLY A 720 22.96 20.27 1.93
N LEU A 721 22.66 20.31 0.64
CA LEU A 721 22.70 19.13 -0.22
C LEU A 721 24.14 18.77 -0.58
N GLU A 722 24.53 17.52 -0.39
CA GLU A 722 25.79 16.93 -0.80
C GLU A 722 25.50 15.69 -1.69
N LEU A 723 26.37 15.43 -2.65
CA LEU A 723 26.31 14.24 -3.51
C LEU A 723 27.34 13.22 -3.05
N GLU A 724 26.90 12.12 -2.47
CA GLU A 724 27.76 10.98 -2.15
C GLU A 724 27.86 10.06 -3.36
N ALA A 725 29.05 10.02 -3.97
CA ALA A 725 29.31 9.26 -5.18
C ALA A 725 30.17 8.03 -4.87
N TRP A 726 29.71 6.85 -5.22
CA TRP A 726 30.45 5.61 -5.05
C TRP A 726 31.20 5.23 -6.31
N ALA A 727 32.48 4.92 -6.18
CA ALA A 727 33.36 4.69 -7.32
C ALA A 727 32.80 3.61 -8.27
N PRO A 728 32.61 3.90 -9.56
CA PRO A 728 32.16 2.88 -10.51
C PRO A 728 33.27 1.84 -10.76
N ALA A 729 32.91 0.63 -11.17
CA ALA A 729 33.90 -0.32 -11.65
C ALA A 729 34.67 0.27 -12.85
N ARG A 730 35.98 -0.05 -13.01
CA ARG A 730 36.80 0.46 -14.11
C ARG A 730 36.14 0.18 -15.46
N GLY A 731 36.09 1.19 -16.33
CA GLY A 731 35.42 1.12 -17.63
C GLY A 731 33.90 1.11 -17.62
N ARG A 732 33.28 1.32 -16.46
CA ARG A 732 31.82 1.47 -16.32
C ARG A 732 31.45 2.90 -16.01
N VAL A 733 30.22 3.23 -16.38
CA VAL A 733 29.55 4.50 -16.06
C VAL A 733 28.45 4.21 -15.06
N GLY A 734 28.34 5.04 -14.03
CA GLY A 734 27.25 5.02 -13.07
C GLY A 734 26.51 6.33 -13.06
N GLY A 735 25.65 6.54 -12.05
CA GLY A 735 24.94 7.80 -11.86
C GLY A 735 23.87 7.73 -10.80
N GLY A 736 23.14 8.80 -10.67
CA GLY A 736 22.01 8.94 -9.76
C GLY A 736 21.17 10.16 -10.07
N LEU A 737 20.18 10.37 -9.25
CA LEU A 737 19.22 11.48 -9.36
C LEU A 737 19.21 12.25 -8.04
N ALA A 738 19.01 13.55 -8.10
CA ALA A 738 18.83 14.39 -6.93
C ALA A 738 17.70 15.40 -7.12
N VAL A 739 17.02 15.71 -6.03
CA VAL A 739 16.05 16.79 -5.93
C VAL A 739 16.64 17.86 -5.02
N PRO A 740 16.95 19.06 -5.54
CA PRO A 740 17.59 20.12 -4.76
C PRO A 740 16.63 20.76 -3.76
N ASP A 741 15.38 20.94 -4.12
CA ASP A 741 14.36 21.56 -3.27
C ASP A 741 13.56 20.52 -2.47
N ARG A 742 13.35 20.81 -1.19
CA ARG A 742 12.64 19.97 -0.22
C ARG A 742 11.43 20.70 0.38
N GLY A 743 10.93 21.74 -0.28
CA GLY A 743 9.79 22.50 0.19
C GLY A 743 8.52 21.66 0.33
N ASP A 744 7.56 22.16 1.11
CA ASP A 744 6.25 21.54 1.38
C ASP A 744 5.15 22.05 0.42
N GLY A 745 5.48 23.01 -0.45
CA GLY A 745 4.57 23.59 -1.45
C GLY A 745 4.33 22.73 -2.68
N TRP A 746 3.49 23.20 -3.59
CA TRP A 746 3.05 22.46 -4.78
C TRP A 746 4.00 22.53 -5.96
N ASP A 747 4.99 23.40 -5.94
CA ASP A 747 5.99 23.47 -6.99
C ASP A 747 6.74 22.14 -7.05
N GLU A 748 6.66 21.46 -8.19
CA GLU A 748 7.42 20.23 -8.38
C GLU A 748 8.90 20.59 -8.58
N PRO A 749 9.79 20.11 -7.69
CA PRO A 749 11.21 20.40 -7.83
C PRO A 749 11.77 19.76 -9.10
N GLU A 750 12.80 20.38 -9.64
CA GLU A 750 13.52 19.81 -10.77
C GLU A 750 14.27 18.55 -10.35
N LEU A 751 14.21 17.51 -11.18
CA LEU A 751 14.96 16.28 -10.97
C LEU A 751 16.29 16.36 -11.75
N GLU A 752 17.37 16.52 -11.04
CA GLU A 752 18.71 16.57 -11.62
C GLU A 752 19.29 15.18 -11.80
N ARG A 753 19.95 14.96 -12.93
CA ARG A 753 20.64 13.72 -13.25
C ARG A 753 22.14 13.92 -13.13
N TYR A 754 22.82 12.93 -12.54
CA TYR A 754 24.28 12.89 -12.38
C TYR A 754 24.85 11.62 -12.96
N VAL A 755 26.03 11.72 -13.54
CA VAL A 755 26.79 10.61 -14.13
C VAL A 755 28.15 10.53 -13.46
N THR A 756 28.58 9.30 -13.11
CA THR A 756 29.91 9.02 -12.54
C THR A 756 30.73 8.18 -13.48
N ARG A 757 32.02 8.49 -13.60
CA ARG A 757 32.98 7.69 -14.38
C ARG A 757 34.40 7.93 -13.89
N TRP A 758 35.29 7.02 -14.27
CA TRP A 758 36.72 7.26 -14.12
C TRP A 758 37.26 8.15 -15.24
N GLU A 759 38.00 9.18 -14.91
CA GLU A 759 38.84 9.97 -15.82
C GLU A 759 40.29 9.83 -15.31
N GLY A 760 41.11 8.97 -15.98
CA GLY A 760 42.43 8.61 -15.49
C GLY A 760 42.37 7.90 -14.12
N GLN A 761 42.94 8.54 -13.08
CA GLN A 761 42.95 8.01 -11.69
C GLN A 761 41.84 8.61 -10.79
N HIS A 762 41.01 9.49 -11.32
CA HIS A 762 39.98 10.20 -10.54
C HIS A 762 38.59 9.75 -10.94
N VAL A 763 37.68 9.66 -9.96
CA VAL A 763 36.26 9.54 -10.20
C VAL A 763 35.67 10.92 -10.37
N VAL A 764 35.02 11.16 -11.48
CA VAL A 764 34.37 12.44 -11.81
C VAL A 764 32.87 12.28 -11.79
N VAL A 765 32.19 13.23 -11.15
CA VAL A 765 30.72 13.35 -11.17
C VAL A 765 30.37 14.56 -12.03
N ARG A 766 29.46 14.39 -12.96
CA ARG A 766 28.97 15.48 -13.82
C ARG A 766 27.46 15.54 -13.81
N ARG A 767 26.90 16.75 -13.83
CA ARG A 767 25.47 16.97 -14.07
C ARG A 767 25.21 16.69 -15.55
N ASP A 768 24.21 15.82 -15.83
CA ASP A 768 23.76 15.49 -17.18
C ASP A 768 22.53 16.35 -17.52
N GLY A 769 22.58 17.19 -18.57
CA GLY A 769 21.50 18.10 -18.94
C GLY A 769 21.56 18.50 -20.41
N GLU A 770 20.54 19.21 -20.91
CA GLU A 770 20.38 19.60 -22.32
C GLU A 770 21.48 20.47 -22.87
N GLY A 771 22.32 21.12 -22.01
CA GLY A 771 23.50 21.92 -22.38
C GLY A 771 24.82 21.15 -22.37
N GLY A 772 24.82 19.83 -22.17
CA GLY A 772 26.01 19.00 -21.99
C GLY A 772 26.40 18.76 -20.53
N ALA A 773 27.45 17.92 -20.30
CA ALA A 773 27.85 17.54 -18.97
C ALA A 773 28.51 18.71 -18.22
N GLY A 774 27.84 19.22 -17.19
CA GLY A 774 28.31 20.31 -16.32
C GLY A 774 28.94 19.81 -15.01
N THR A 775 29.62 20.72 -14.30
CA THR A 775 30.08 20.48 -12.94
C THR A 775 28.88 20.51 -12.00
N PRO A 776 28.77 19.62 -11.00
CA PRO A 776 27.75 19.72 -9.97
C PRO A 776 27.82 21.05 -9.21
N GLU A 777 26.68 21.61 -8.86
CA GLU A 777 26.59 22.82 -8.03
C GLU A 777 26.78 22.54 -6.54
N TYR A 778 26.64 21.24 -6.13
CA TYR A 778 26.74 20.79 -4.76
C TYR A 778 28.09 20.13 -4.48
N PRO A 779 28.52 20.12 -3.21
CA PRO A 779 29.71 19.35 -2.81
C PRO A 779 29.56 17.88 -3.22
N VAL A 780 30.67 17.28 -3.64
CA VAL A 780 30.73 15.87 -4.04
C VAL A 780 31.73 15.14 -3.15
N ARG A 781 31.23 14.12 -2.44
CA ARG A 781 32.05 13.20 -1.65
C ARG A 781 32.20 11.89 -2.41
N VAL A 782 33.40 11.54 -2.82
CA VAL A 782 33.67 10.26 -3.50
C VAL A 782 34.08 9.20 -2.49
N ARG A 783 33.44 8.05 -2.54
CA ARG A 783 33.63 6.88 -1.67
C ARG A 783 34.06 5.64 -2.50
N GLY A 784 34.63 4.65 -1.82
CA GLY A 784 35.03 3.37 -2.45
C GLY A 784 36.31 3.50 -3.31
N LEU A 785 37.18 4.47 -3.06
CA LEU A 785 38.42 4.66 -3.80
C LEU A 785 39.54 3.69 -3.40
N GLY A 786 39.49 3.16 -2.18
CA GLY A 786 40.56 2.30 -1.62
C GLY A 786 40.51 0.83 -2.09
N ALA A 787 39.45 0.45 -2.76
CA ALA A 787 39.25 -0.92 -3.25
C ALA A 787 39.93 -1.13 -4.59
N ARG A 788 41.14 -1.69 -4.59
CA ARG A 788 41.88 -2.13 -5.79
C ARG A 788 41.39 -3.48 -6.28
#